data_c59f9f07db3464f706a98ca56b3f2a3a
#
_entry.id   c59f9f07db3464f706a98ca56b3f2a3a
#
_cell.length_a   1.000
_cell.length_b   1.000
_cell.length_c   1.000
_cell.angle_alpha   90.00
_cell.angle_beta   90.00
_cell.angle_gamma   90.00
#
_symmetry.space_group_name_H-M   'P 1'
#
loop_
_entity.id
_entity.type
_entity.pdbx_description
1 polymer ?
#
loop_
_entity_poly.entity_id
_entity_poly.type
_entity_poly.pdbx_seq_one_letter_code
_entity_poly.pdbx_strand_id
1 'polypeptide(L)'
;MNIDEQRPAQAGERQRGRLAVSPDMLLNYLRVAVRGLMKHKVYSLLNVVGLTTGLATFVLIALYVQFELSFDRYHDQADRIYRVVREEYCFSPPALGPRVQDRFPAVQAAARVVKDGDVLVSRGDTHLIEPELHWVDPALFDIFTIPLRRGDPHQALRAPDALVLSEKLARKYFGDGDPLGQTLTLFDHQRFVVTGVFAEMPVNSHLRMEMMAPLDTWFRLTGNDGNSWRSNFVYTYLFLRPGADPQAVQGGFLDMETELLRSMSVTVGPDYKRTFGIQPITEIHLHSHRQQEVSANNDMTYIILVSAVAVLVLLIAGVNYMNLATARSLTRSREVGLRKAVGARRIQLVTQFLGESVTVMMLALGLSLLVAWLVLPWFNTLVERELSLNPLGNPFLFGGILLVSLLTGLLAGIYPAIFLSGFRPAAVLSRTSTGGPRPASRLRNILVMAQFTVTIVLIISTFVVRDQLLFMRQADLGFNREQIVILPVRAQAIRQNIEAIRTELLRRPDITAVAASDSLPNDVTTFTSRPWTGKSYGEPVPIYYNTADYGFVDLFDIDIVQGRNFSREFPADAAGAFLVNETAVRTAGWKDPLGQEFTHWRGNKGRIVGVMKDFHFQSLHQPIAPLYIFLNPDAVSFLSVKIRSTDVPATLAAIEAGFKRFSPHWPFTYSFFDDMFARAYEDEQRLETVFGVLAGLAVVIACLGLFGLSVFTAEQRTREIGIRKVLGAAPGGIVLLLSRELLGGVLVANVLAWPVAWFVTRRWLEAYAYRVEAGVQPFAAAATLAVVIAGLTVSVQAVRSALANPADSLRRQ
;
A
#
# COMPACT_ATOMS: atom_id res chain seq x y z
N MET A 1 63.66 52.58 -57.29
CA MET A 1 62.30 53.22 -57.35
C MET A 1 61.30 52.13 -56.98
N ASN A 2 60.74 52.15 -55.73
CA ASN A 2 59.90 51.12 -55.17
C ASN A 2 58.48 51.17 -55.68
N ILE A 3 57.93 50.03 -55.98
CA ILE A 3 56.46 49.82 -56.04
C ILE A 3 56.12 48.72 -55.03
N ASP A 4 55.45 49.12 -53.96
CA ASP A 4 54.90 48.26 -52.93
C ASP A 4 53.69 47.50 -53.44
N GLU A 5 53.73 46.14 -53.35
CA GLU A 5 52.58 45.28 -53.51
C GLU A 5 51.86 45.11 -52.15
N GLN A 6 50.68 45.72 -52.01
CA GLN A 6 49.73 45.43 -50.98
C GLN A 6 48.94 44.17 -51.29
N ARG A 7 49.17 43.09 -50.51
CA ARG A 7 48.24 41.93 -50.40
C ARG A 7 47.18 42.18 -49.35
N PRO A 8 45.88 41.98 -49.59
CA PRO A 8 44.88 41.98 -48.53
C PRO A 8 44.90 40.66 -47.77
N ALA A 9 45.02 40.76 -46.46
CA ALA A 9 44.87 39.66 -45.52
C ALA A 9 43.41 39.17 -45.46
N GLN A 10 43.18 37.96 -45.93
CA GLN A 10 41.90 37.24 -45.65
C GLN A 10 41.86 36.71 -44.18
N ALA A 11 41.22 37.46 -43.34
CA ALA A 11 40.82 36.98 -41.99
C ALA A 11 39.70 35.93 -42.12
N GLY A 12 40.06 34.65 -42.00
CA GLY A 12 39.12 33.57 -41.91
C GLY A 12 38.50 33.52 -40.51
N GLU A 13 37.42 34.23 -40.27
CA GLU A 13 36.57 34.01 -39.10
C GLU A 13 35.86 32.64 -39.21
N ARG A 14 36.40 31.64 -38.51
CA ARG A 14 35.68 30.39 -38.19
C ARG A 14 34.51 30.74 -37.26
N GLN A 15 33.37 31.06 -37.83
CA GLN A 15 32.09 31.04 -37.11
C GLN A 15 31.87 29.65 -36.55
N ARG A 16 32.26 29.42 -35.33
CA ARG A 16 31.72 28.36 -34.48
C ARG A 16 30.26 28.67 -34.26
N GLY A 17 29.39 28.08 -35.09
CA GLY A 17 27.94 28.19 -34.97
C GLY A 17 27.49 27.69 -33.61
N ARG A 18 27.17 28.62 -32.72
CA ARG A 18 26.35 28.30 -31.53
C ARG A 18 25.00 27.78 -32.05
N LEU A 19 24.63 26.58 -31.64
CA LEU A 19 23.30 25.99 -31.79
C LEU A 19 22.29 26.73 -30.87
N ALA A 20 22.12 28.03 -31.09
CA ALA A 20 21.04 28.78 -30.46
C ALA A 20 19.78 28.58 -31.32
N VAL A 21 18.85 27.77 -30.85
CA VAL A 21 17.51 27.67 -31.47
C VAL A 21 16.82 28.99 -31.24
N SER A 22 16.59 29.76 -32.31
CA SER A 22 15.91 31.06 -32.22
C SER A 22 14.44 30.86 -31.81
N PRO A 23 13.82 31.82 -31.09
CA PRO A 23 12.39 31.75 -30.73
C PRO A 23 11.47 31.52 -31.92
N ASP A 24 11.82 32.12 -33.08
CA ASP A 24 11.08 31.97 -34.35
C ASP A 24 11.13 30.54 -34.89
N MET A 25 12.23 29.83 -34.70
CA MET A 25 12.34 28.41 -35.05
C MET A 25 11.45 27.53 -34.16
N LEU A 26 11.39 27.79 -32.84
CA LEU A 26 10.50 27.10 -31.91
C LEU A 26 9.03 27.31 -32.28
N LEU A 27 8.62 28.55 -32.54
CA LEU A 27 7.26 28.87 -32.98
C LEU A 27 6.92 28.18 -34.31
N ASN A 28 7.86 28.11 -35.25
CA ASN A 28 7.64 27.37 -36.49
C ASN A 28 7.50 25.87 -36.28
N TYR A 29 8.31 25.26 -35.40
CA TYR A 29 8.18 23.84 -35.05
C TYR A 29 6.81 23.55 -34.37
N LEU A 30 6.36 24.43 -33.49
CA LEU A 30 5.04 24.32 -32.86
C LEU A 30 3.90 24.38 -33.90
N ARG A 31 3.96 25.36 -34.83
CA ARG A 31 2.97 25.49 -35.92
C ARG A 31 2.95 24.26 -36.83
N VAL A 32 4.12 23.74 -37.18
CA VAL A 32 4.24 22.52 -37.99
C VAL A 32 3.70 21.30 -37.26
N ALA A 33 3.99 21.17 -35.96
CA ALA A 33 3.46 20.07 -35.09
C ALA A 33 1.94 20.14 -35.03
N VAL A 34 1.34 21.30 -34.72
CA VAL A 34 -0.12 21.49 -34.66
C VAL A 34 -0.79 21.20 -36.00
N ARG A 35 -0.28 21.72 -37.12
CA ARG A 35 -0.80 21.40 -38.43
C ARG A 35 -0.71 19.91 -38.76
N GLY A 36 0.39 19.26 -38.36
CA GLY A 36 0.59 17.82 -38.49
C GLY A 36 -0.42 17.01 -37.73
N LEU A 37 -0.76 17.42 -36.48
CA LEU A 37 -1.79 16.81 -35.63
C LEU A 37 -3.19 16.93 -36.28
N MET A 38 -3.54 18.09 -36.80
CA MET A 38 -4.84 18.34 -37.45
C MET A 38 -5.04 17.59 -38.77
N LYS A 39 -3.96 17.38 -39.54
CA LYS A 39 -4.01 16.73 -40.86
C LYS A 39 -4.26 15.20 -40.75
N HIS A 40 -3.78 14.55 -39.65
CA HIS A 40 -3.87 13.10 -39.48
C HIS A 40 -4.55 12.73 -38.16
N LYS A 41 -5.83 13.08 -38.04
CA LYS A 41 -6.63 13.06 -36.80
C LYS A 41 -6.56 11.74 -36.06
N VAL A 42 -6.73 10.58 -36.74
CA VAL A 42 -6.77 9.25 -36.08
C VAL A 42 -5.43 8.90 -35.42
N TYR A 43 -4.29 9.07 -36.15
CA TYR A 43 -2.98 8.78 -35.57
C TYR A 43 -2.61 9.73 -34.43
N SER A 44 -2.96 11.01 -34.63
CA SER A 44 -2.70 12.02 -33.58
C SER A 44 -3.50 11.73 -32.34
N LEU A 45 -4.78 11.36 -32.49
CA LEU A 45 -5.66 10.97 -31.36
C LEU A 45 -5.10 9.76 -30.63
N LEU A 46 -4.76 8.67 -31.34
CA LEU A 46 -4.21 7.46 -30.74
C LEU A 46 -2.93 7.73 -29.94
N ASN A 47 -2.03 8.57 -30.51
CA ASN A 47 -0.80 8.96 -29.83
C ASN A 47 -1.05 9.81 -28.59
N VAL A 48 -1.87 10.86 -28.70
CA VAL A 48 -2.18 11.76 -27.59
C VAL A 48 -2.91 11.01 -26.49
N VAL A 49 -3.93 10.20 -26.81
CA VAL A 49 -4.67 9.42 -25.82
C VAL A 49 -3.76 8.41 -25.12
N GLY A 50 -2.95 7.64 -25.89
CA GLY A 50 -2.03 6.66 -25.28
C GLY A 50 -0.99 7.28 -24.36
N LEU A 51 -0.38 8.41 -24.76
CA LEU A 51 0.57 9.16 -23.94
C LEU A 51 -0.12 9.81 -22.73
N THR A 52 -1.31 10.41 -22.92
CA THR A 52 -2.09 11.00 -21.82
C THR A 52 -2.44 9.96 -20.77
N THR A 53 -2.92 8.78 -21.17
CA THR A 53 -3.24 7.68 -20.25
C THR A 53 -2.00 7.23 -19.49
N GLY A 54 -0.88 6.96 -20.19
CA GLY A 54 0.37 6.54 -19.53
C GLY A 54 0.94 7.60 -18.57
N LEU A 55 0.93 8.87 -18.99
CA LEU A 55 1.37 9.98 -18.13
C LEU A 55 0.43 10.23 -16.94
N ALA A 56 -0.90 10.17 -17.12
CA ALA A 56 -1.85 10.35 -16.03
C ALA A 56 -1.67 9.26 -14.96
N THR A 57 -1.50 7.99 -15.39
CA THR A 57 -1.17 6.89 -14.50
C THR A 57 0.14 7.15 -13.75
N PHE A 58 1.18 7.56 -14.46
CA PHE A 58 2.47 7.90 -13.86
C PHE A 58 2.37 9.05 -12.85
N VAL A 59 1.61 10.11 -13.15
CA VAL A 59 1.39 11.27 -12.26
C VAL A 59 0.68 10.84 -10.98
N LEU A 60 -0.41 10.07 -11.07
CA LEU A 60 -1.17 9.60 -9.91
C LEU A 60 -0.31 8.70 -8.99
N ILE A 61 0.45 7.78 -9.59
CA ILE A 61 1.34 6.91 -8.82
C ILE A 61 2.51 7.71 -8.22
N ALA A 62 3.07 8.67 -8.95
CA ALA A 62 4.15 9.53 -8.42
C ALA A 62 3.68 10.37 -7.23
N LEU A 63 2.44 10.87 -7.23
CA LEU A 63 1.82 11.53 -6.08
C LEU A 63 1.70 10.57 -4.89
N TYR A 64 1.20 9.36 -5.12
CA TYR A 64 1.08 8.33 -4.09
C TYR A 64 2.43 7.96 -3.50
N VAL A 65 3.42 7.64 -4.33
CA VAL A 65 4.78 7.29 -3.90
C VAL A 65 5.42 8.42 -3.10
N GLN A 66 5.28 9.66 -3.56
CA GLN A 66 5.79 10.83 -2.86
C GLN A 66 5.13 11.00 -1.48
N PHE A 67 3.81 10.77 -1.39
CA PHE A 67 3.09 10.81 -0.13
C PHE A 67 3.61 9.74 0.84
N GLU A 68 3.71 8.48 0.42
CA GLU A 68 4.19 7.36 1.24
C GLU A 68 5.66 7.54 1.69
N LEU A 69 6.52 8.13 0.85
CA LEU A 69 7.91 8.44 1.19
C LEU A 69 8.06 9.67 2.10
N SER A 70 7.00 10.45 2.29
CA SER A 70 7.02 11.69 3.08
C SER A 70 6.62 11.50 4.54
N PHE A 71 6.28 10.27 4.96
CA PHE A 71 5.89 10.00 6.35
C PHE A 71 6.93 10.46 7.35
N ASP A 72 6.45 11.16 8.39
CA ASP A 72 7.22 11.69 9.53
C ASP A 72 8.37 12.66 9.19
N ARG A 73 8.52 13.04 7.92
CA ARG A 73 9.55 13.99 7.48
C ARG A 73 9.19 15.45 7.74
N TYR A 74 7.99 15.73 8.23
CA TYR A 74 7.55 17.08 8.57
C TYR A 74 8.08 17.57 9.92
N HIS A 75 8.59 16.67 10.76
CA HIS A 75 9.26 17.06 12.01
C HIS A 75 10.58 17.75 11.72
N ASP A 76 10.83 18.90 12.35
CA ASP A 76 12.00 19.75 12.10
C ASP A 76 13.33 19.01 12.30
N GLN A 77 13.36 18.00 13.17
CA GLN A 77 14.54 17.22 13.53
C GLN A 77 14.28 15.71 13.45
N ALA A 78 13.55 15.26 12.42
CA ALA A 78 13.14 13.88 12.21
C ALA A 78 14.33 12.89 12.22
N ASP A 79 15.50 13.31 11.75
CA ASP A 79 16.75 12.55 11.70
C ASP A 79 17.35 12.21 13.08
N ARG A 80 16.86 12.88 14.13
CA ARG A 80 17.32 12.70 15.52
C ARG A 80 16.31 11.97 16.39
N ILE A 81 15.13 11.69 15.88
CA ILE A 81 14.05 11.02 16.63
C ILE A 81 14.06 9.52 16.29
N TYR A 82 14.14 8.70 17.33
CA TYR A 82 14.17 7.26 17.22
C TYR A 82 13.10 6.63 18.10
N ARG A 83 12.46 5.55 17.62
CA ARG A 83 11.61 4.70 18.42
C ARG A 83 12.41 3.53 18.98
N VAL A 84 12.21 3.18 20.24
CA VAL A 84 12.74 1.94 20.80
C VAL A 84 11.86 0.79 20.34
N VAL A 85 12.48 -0.30 19.92
CA VAL A 85 11.82 -1.51 19.45
C VAL A 85 12.41 -2.74 20.13
N ARG A 86 11.66 -3.82 20.20
CA ARG A 86 12.10 -5.08 20.78
C ARG A 86 11.81 -6.23 19.82
N GLU A 87 12.86 -6.74 19.15
CA GLU A 87 12.73 -7.82 18.16
C GLU A 87 11.57 -7.57 17.17
N GLU A 88 10.49 -8.33 17.31
CA GLU A 88 9.30 -8.24 16.44
C GLU A 88 8.23 -7.28 16.98
N TYR A 89 8.46 -6.57 18.09
CA TYR A 89 7.47 -5.75 18.77
C TYR A 89 7.89 -4.28 18.89
N CYS A 90 6.89 -3.39 18.92
CA CYS A 90 7.10 -1.94 19.08
C CYS A 90 7.01 -1.48 20.53
N PHE A 91 6.57 -2.36 21.43
CA PHE A 91 6.44 -2.02 22.84
C PHE A 91 7.75 -2.18 23.62
N SER A 92 7.91 -1.35 24.64
CA SER A 92 8.99 -1.40 25.60
C SER A 92 8.44 -1.35 27.05
N PRO A 93 9.27 -1.69 28.05
CA PRO A 93 8.90 -1.51 29.46
C PRO A 93 8.75 -0.01 29.79
N PRO A 94 7.80 0.36 30.65
CA PRO A 94 7.64 1.76 31.08
C PRO A 94 8.91 2.38 31.71
N ALA A 95 9.69 1.59 32.41
CA ALA A 95 10.92 2.03 33.05
C ALA A 95 12.06 2.37 32.06
N LEU A 96 11.98 1.91 30.81
CA LEU A 96 13.08 2.00 29.86
C LEU A 96 13.40 3.46 29.47
N GLY A 97 12.39 4.25 29.07
CA GLY A 97 12.57 5.63 28.63
C GLY A 97 13.37 6.49 29.62
N PRO A 98 12.89 6.64 30.87
CA PRO A 98 13.64 7.38 31.91
C PRO A 98 15.06 6.85 32.13
N ARG A 99 15.25 5.54 32.18
CA ARG A 99 16.59 4.95 32.41
C ARG A 99 17.55 5.17 31.28
N VAL A 100 17.07 5.14 30.02
CA VAL A 100 17.90 5.42 28.84
C VAL A 100 18.33 6.88 28.84
N GLN A 101 17.44 7.81 29.18
CA GLN A 101 17.77 9.23 29.29
C GLN A 101 18.81 9.49 30.38
N ASP A 102 18.70 8.85 31.54
CA ASP A 102 19.65 9.02 32.65
C ASP A 102 21.04 8.43 32.35
N ARG A 103 21.07 7.28 31.65
CA ARG A 103 22.31 6.51 31.42
C ARG A 103 23.12 7.00 30.22
N PHE A 104 22.46 7.49 29.17
CA PHE A 104 23.10 7.85 27.91
C PHE A 104 23.08 9.36 27.68
N PRO A 105 24.23 10.07 27.89
CA PRO A 105 24.32 11.51 27.64
C PRO A 105 24.02 11.93 26.20
N ALA A 106 24.07 10.98 25.24
CA ALA A 106 23.69 11.15 23.85
C ALA A 106 22.20 11.36 23.68
N VAL A 107 21.36 10.90 24.64
CA VAL A 107 19.91 11.06 24.64
C VAL A 107 19.54 12.39 25.31
N GLN A 108 18.99 13.31 24.54
CA GLN A 108 18.57 14.61 25.03
C GLN A 108 17.24 14.55 25.79
N ALA A 109 16.29 13.80 25.26
CA ALA A 109 14.97 13.58 25.85
C ALA A 109 14.44 12.19 25.50
N ALA A 110 13.58 11.66 26.36
CA ALA A 110 12.80 10.44 26.10
C ALA A 110 11.33 10.71 26.44
N ALA A 111 10.41 10.19 25.64
CA ALA A 111 8.97 10.25 25.89
C ALA A 111 8.32 8.91 25.63
N ARG A 112 7.38 8.57 26.52
CA ARG A 112 6.57 7.36 26.41
C ARG A 112 5.17 7.73 25.97
N VAL A 113 4.56 6.84 25.19
CA VAL A 113 3.19 6.98 24.70
C VAL A 113 2.44 5.68 24.97
N VAL A 114 1.20 5.79 25.45
CA VAL A 114 0.22 4.70 25.48
C VAL A 114 -0.99 5.15 24.69
N LYS A 115 -1.46 4.30 23.79
CA LYS A 115 -2.66 4.55 22.98
C LYS A 115 -3.83 3.82 23.62
N ASP A 116 -4.91 4.54 23.87
CA ASP A 116 -6.18 4.01 24.35
C ASP A 116 -7.25 4.25 23.29
N GLY A 117 -8.04 3.24 22.96
CA GLY A 117 -9.04 3.33 21.89
C GLY A 117 -10.45 3.50 22.43
N ASP A 118 -11.36 4.01 21.61
CA ASP A 118 -12.80 4.13 21.88
C ASP A 118 -13.14 4.76 23.26
N VAL A 119 -12.74 6.00 23.44
CA VAL A 119 -12.94 6.75 24.69
C VAL A 119 -14.26 7.50 24.65
N LEU A 120 -15.13 7.25 25.65
CA LEU A 120 -16.34 8.06 25.81
C LEU A 120 -15.95 9.45 26.32
N VAL A 121 -16.26 10.49 25.52
CA VAL A 121 -16.06 11.90 25.87
C VAL A 121 -17.42 12.58 26.01
N SER A 122 -17.66 13.19 27.17
CA SER A 122 -18.93 13.83 27.51
C SER A 122 -18.78 15.30 27.83
N ARG A 123 -19.70 16.10 27.29
CA ARG A 123 -19.88 17.51 27.61
C ARG A 123 -21.37 17.85 27.74
N GLY A 124 -21.85 18.11 28.98
CA GLY A 124 -23.29 18.23 29.22
C GLY A 124 -24.04 16.97 28.81
N ASP A 125 -25.04 17.10 27.95
CA ASP A 125 -25.86 15.98 27.44
C ASP A 125 -25.27 15.32 26.18
N THR A 126 -24.12 15.80 25.71
CA THR A 126 -23.45 15.22 24.52
C THR A 126 -22.47 14.14 24.98
N HIS A 127 -22.69 12.90 24.49
CA HIS A 127 -21.85 11.73 24.76
C HIS A 127 -21.40 11.13 23.43
N LEU A 128 -20.11 11.21 23.12
CA LEU A 128 -19.54 10.71 21.86
C LEU A 128 -18.36 9.76 22.15
N ILE A 129 -18.21 8.75 21.33
CA ILE A 129 -17.02 7.91 21.36
C ILE A 129 -15.98 8.56 20.43
N GLU A 130 -14.82 8.85 20.99
CA GLU A 130 -13.64 9.27 20.22
C GLU A 130 -12.71 8.07 20.05
N PRO A 131 -12.15 7.90 18.83
CA PRO A 131 -11.44 6.67 18.51
C PRO A 131 -10.13 6.50 19.26
N GLU A 132 -9.50 7.59 19.71
CA GLU A 132 -8.15 7.53 20.27
C GLU A 132 -7.88 8.61 21.31
N LEU A 133 -7.37 8.18 22.48
CA LEU A 133 -6.71 9.01 23.47
C LEU A 133 -5.26 8.55 23.61
N HIS A 134 -4.33 9.50 23.56
CA HIS A 134 -2.92 9.21 23.78
C HIS A 134 -2.49 9.73 25.15
N TRP A 135 -2.03 8.81 25.99
CA TRP A 135 -1.40 9.14 27.25
C TRP A 135 0.10 9.31 27.01
N VAL A 136 0.62 10.49 27.31
CA VAL A 136 1.95 10.88 26.86
C VAL A 136 2.76 11.52 27.98
N ASP A 137 4.07 11.35 27.94
CA ASP A 137 4.97 12.14 28.77
C ASP A 137 5.04 13.59 28.26
N PRO A 138 5.14 14.61 29.14
CA PRO A 138 5.24 16.02 28.72
C PRO A 138 6.40 16.32 27.76
N ALA A 139 7.49 15.56 27.85
CA ALA A 139 8.66 15.67 26.95
C ALA A 139 8.33 15.37 25.48
N LEU A 140 7.12 14.90 25.16
CA LEU A 140 6.68 14.68 23.79
C LEU A 140 6.74 15.95 22.93
N PHE A 141 6.38 17.10 23.50
CA PHE A 141 6.46 18.39 22.83
C PHE A 141 7.89 18.87 22.53
N ASP A 142 8.88 18.37 23.28
CA ASP A 142 10.29 18.66 23.03
C ASP A 142 10.88 17.78 21.90
N ILE A 143 10.24 16.63 21.62
CA ILE A 143 10.69 15.64 20.65
C ILE A 143 10.02 15.83 19.29
N PHE A 144 8.69 15.97 19.29
CA PHE A 144 7.90 16.04 18.08
C PHE A 144 7.46 17.48 17.77
N THR A 145 7.40 17.82 16.48
CA THR A 145 6.88 19.12 16.03
C THR A 145 5.36 19.11 16.12
N ILE A 146 4.82 19.51 17.28
CA ILE A 146 3.38 19.62 17.57
C ILE A 146 3.07 21.06 17.98
N PRO A 147 2.77 21.97 17.01
CA PRO A 147 2.57 23.37 17.33
C PRO A 147 1.24 23.59 18.07
N LEU A 148 1.30 24.12 19.30
CA LEU A 148 0.11 24.56 20.00
C LEU A 148 -0.40 25.88 19.41
N ARG A 149 -1.70 25.92 19.14
CA ARG A 149 -2.43 27.13 18.75
C ARG A 149 -2.85 27.95 19.96
N ARG A 150 -3.14 27.24 21.05
CA ARG A 150 -3.51 27.83 22.35
C ARG A 150 -2.89 27.02 23.47
N GLY A 151 -2.49 27.67 24.56
CA GLY A 151 -1.79 27.04 25.69
C GLY A 151 -0.26 27.10 25.55
N ASP A 152 0.45 26.64 26.58
CA ASP A 152 1.91 26.60 26.66
C ASP A 152 2.37 25.13 26.64
N PRO A 153 3.19 24.71 25.68
CA PRO A 153 3.62 23.32 25.57
C PRO A 153 4.33 22.81 26.85
N HIS A 154 5.04 23.67 27.57
CA HIS A 154 5.72 23.28 28.80
C HIS A 154 4.78 23.12 30.01
N GLN A 155 3.52 23.60 29.94
CA GLN A 155 2.53 23.51 31.00
C GLN A 155 1.38 22.60 30.66
N ALA A 156 1.11 22.39 29.37
CA ALA A 156 -0.12 21.77 28.86
C ALA A 156 -0.40 20.36 29.39
N LEU A 157 0.63 19.58 29.76
CA LEU A 157 0.50 18.20 30.26
C LEU A 157 1.06 18.02 31.69
N ARG A 158 1.26 19.10 32.47
CA ARG A 158 1.78 18.99 33.84
C ARG A 158 0.73 18.65 34.88
N ALA A 159 -0.49 19.20 34.74
CA ALA A 159 -1.56 18.89 35.67
C ALA A 159 -2.09 17.47 35.41
N PRO A 160 -2.40 16.72 36.46
CA PRO A 160 -2.84 15.32 36.31
C PRO A 160 -4.18 15.18 35.58
N ASP A 161 -4.99 16.19 35.56
CA ASP A 161 -6.28 16.30 34.90
C ASP A 161 -6.21 17.11 33.58
N ALA A 162 -5.00 17.35 33.06
CA ALA A 162 -4.81 18.09 31.83
C ALA A 162 -5.28 17.30 30.61
N LEU A 163 -5.85 18.02 29.64
CA LEU A 163 -6.25 17.49 28.35
C LEU A 163 -5.86 18.45 27.24
N VAL A 164 -5.16 17.95 26.24
CA VAL A 164 -4.77 18.74 25.06
C VAL A 164 -5.50 18.18 23.84
N LEU A 165 -6.20 19.05 23.09
CA LEU A 165 -7.07 18.66 21.97
C LEU A 165 -6.52 19.13 20.64
N SER A 166 -6.82 18.43 19.56
CA SER A 166 -6.66 18.97 18.20
C SER A 166 -7.64 20.11 17.94
N GLU A 167 -7.33 20.98 16.99
CA GLU A 167 -8.25 22.06 16.57
C GLU A 167 -9.62 21.49 16.15
N LYS A 168 -9.63 20.37 15.48
CA LYS A 168 -10.85 19.65 15.04
C LYS A 168 -11.72 19.23 16.23
N LEU A 169 -11.14 18.57 17.23
CA LEU A 169 -11.87 18.17 18.43
C LEU A 169 -12.29 19.35 19.30
N ALA A 170 -11.43 20.35 19.43
CA ALA A 170 -11.78 21.58 20.14
C ALA A 170 -13.01 22.24 19.51
N ARG A 171 -13.06 22.33 18.19
CA ARG A 171 -14.22 22.87 17.46
C ARG A 171 -15.45 21.98 17.58
N LYS A 172 -15.29 20.65 17.55
CA LYS A 172 -16.38 19.68 17.69
C LYS A 172 -17.13 19.83 19.01
N TYR A 173 -16.39 20.03 20.12
CA TYR A 173 -16.99 20.14 21.46
C TYR A 173 -17.34 21.56 21.86
N PHE A 174 -16.59 22.56 21.43
CA PHE A 174 -16.71 23.96 21.95
C PHE A 174 -17.18 24.94 20.88
N GLY A 175 -17.30 24.51 19.61
CA GLY A 175 -17.64 25.42 18.51
C GLY A 175 -16.57 26.52 18.34
N ASP A 176 -17.00 27.77 18.24
CA ASP A 176 -16.10 28.94 18.14
C ASP A 176 -15.70 29.49 19.52
N GLY A 177 -16.18 28.92 20.62
CA GLY A 177 -15.85 29.31 21.99
C GLY A 177 -14.39 29.00 22.37
N ASP A 178 -13.92 29.62 23.45
CA ASP A 178 -12.59 29.32 24.01
C ASP A 178 -12.63 27.98 24.77
N PRO A 179 -11.87 26.96 24.34
CA PRO A 179 -11.83 25.67 25.02
C PRO A 179 -10.95 25.67 26.27
N LEU A 180 -9.99 26.63 26.41
CA LEU A 180 -9.04 26.61 27.53
C LEU A 180 -9.77 26.78 28.88
N GLY A 181 -9.39 25.95 29.86
CA GLY A 181 -9.99 25.90 31.18
C GLY A 181 -11.37 25.24 31.24
N GLN A 182 -11.96 24.87 30.10
CA GLN A 182 -13.22 24.11 30.04
C GLN A 182 -12.98 22.65 30.42
N THR A 183 -14.04 22.00 30.91
CA THR A 183 -13.95 20.59 31.36
C THR A 183 -14.66 19.65 30.40
N LEU A 184 -14.03 18.53 30.11
CA LEU A 184 -14.63 17.35 29.49
C LEU A 184 -14.60 16.20 30.48
N THR A 185 -15.60 15.31 30.43
CA THR A 185 -15.63 14.08 31.21
C THR A 185 -15.29 12.90 30.31
N LEU A 186 -14.27 12.13 30.66
CA LEU A 186 -13.82 10.93 29.95
C LEU A 186 -14.21 9.69 30.77
N PHE A 187 -14.48 8.57 30.10
CA PHE A 187 -14.80 7.28 30.72
C PHE A 187 -15.97 7.33 31.74
N ASP A 188 -17.01 8.13 31.47
CA ASP A 188 -18.19 8.40 32.33
C ASP A 188 -17.93 9.22 33.62
N HIS A 189 -16.72 9.20 34.18
CA HIS A 189 -16.52 9.76 35.54
C HIS A 189 -15.23 10.56 35.73
N GLN A 190 -14.27 10.50 34.81
CA GLN A 190 -13.01 11.20 34.95
C GLN A 190 -13.09 12.59 34.32
N ARG A 191 -12.91 13.64 35.12
CA ARG A 191 -12.92 15.03 34.66
C ARG A 191 -11.53 15.46 34.25
N PHE A 192 -11.44 16.06 33.06
CA PHE A 192 -10.22 16.64 32.52
C PHE A 192 -10.47 18.09 32.14
N VAL A 193 -9.46 18.93 32.34
CA VAL A 193 -9.48 20.37 31.99
C VAL A 193 -8.70 20.57 30.70
N VAL A 194 -9.25 21.23 29.72
CA VAL A 194 -8.55 21.56 28.47
C VAL A 194 -7.48 22.61 28.75
N THR A 195 -6.22 22.22 28.61
CA THR A 195 -5.03 23.02 28.89
C THR A 195 -4.29 23.48 27.66
N GLY A 196 -4.64 22.92 26.50
CA GLY A 196 -4.03 23.29 25.23
C GLY A 196 -4.83 22.85 24.03
N VAL A 197 -4.60 23.54 22.91
CA VAL A 197 -5.12 23.15 21.58
C VAL A 197 -3.97 23.16 20.59
N PHE A 198 -3.75 22.04 19.91
CA PHE A 198 -2.70 21.90 18.90
C PHE A 198 -3.27 21.91 17.48
N ALA A 199 -2.44 22.32 16.53
CA ALA A 199 -2.77 22.27 15.11
C ALA A 199 -2.98 20.84 14.63
N GLU A 200 -3.86 20.64 13.64
CA GLU A 200 -4.05 19.31 13.02
C GLU A 200 -2.71 18.73 12.60
N MET A 201 -2.47 17.49 13.01
CA MET A 201 -1.27 16.77 12.60
C MET A 201 -1.38 16.33 11.13
N PRO A 202 -0.29 16.36 10.36
CA PRO A 202 -0.29 15.89 8.99
C PRO A 202 -0.75 14.44 8.87
N VAL A 203 -1.49 14.13 7.80
CA VAL A 203 -2.00 12.78 7.53
C VAL A 203 -0.90 11.73 7.28
N ASN A 204 0.31 12.18 6.94
CA ASN A 204 1.50 11.37 6.74
C ASN A 204 2.38 11.31 8.01
N SER A 205 1.76 11.06 9.16
CA SER A 205 2.43 10.79 10.42
C SER A 205 2.05 9.40 10.94
N HIS A 206 3.03 8.63 11.44
CA HIS A 206 2.77 7.35 12.09
C HIS A 206 2.10 7.53 13.46
N LEU A 207 2.30 8.68 14.11
CA LEU A 207 1.74 9.02 15.41
C LEU A 207 0.75 10.19 15.25
N ARG A 208 -0.47 9.87 14.78
CA ARG A 208 -1.56 10.85 14.72
C ARG A 208 -2.32 10.85 16.03
N MET A 209 -2.48 12.03 16.62
CA MET A 209 -3.18 12.20 17.87
C MET A 209 -4.29 13.25 17.69
N GLU A 210 -5.45 13.03 18.31
CA GLU A 210 -6.52 14.01 18.41
C GLU A 210 -6.73 14.48 19.85
N MET A 211 -6.40 13.62 20.84
CA MET A 211 -6.40 13.92 22.26
C MET A 211 -5.14 13.45 22.94
N MET A 212 -4.60 14.25 23.85
CA MET A 212 -3.44 13.89 24.68
C MET A 212 -3.74 14.18 26.15
N ALA A 213 -3.36 13.25 27.04
CA ALA A 213 -3.41 13.40 28.48
C ALA A 213 -2.11 12.87 29.13
N PRO A 214 -1.79 13.29 30.38
CA PRO A 214 -0.55 12.89 31.03
C PRO A 214 -0.47 11.40 31.33
N LEU A 215 0.62 10.74 30.93
CA LEU A 215 0.84 9.30 31.13
C LEU A 215 0.84 8.89 32.60
N ASP A 216 1.34 9.74 33.50
CA ASP A 216 1.30 9.47 34.95
C ASP A 216 -0.12 9.34 35.49
N THR A 217 -1.10 9.98 34.86
CA THR A 217 -2.51 9.82 35.21
C THR A 217 -3.01 8.45 34.80
N TRP A 218 -2.61 7.95 33.64
CA TRP A 218 -2.94 6.60 33.21
C TRP A 218 -2.42 5.52 34.18
N PHE A 219 -1.16 5.65 34.62
CA PHE A 219 -0.61 4.74 35.63
C PHE A 219 -1.43 4.73 36.95
N ARG A 220 -1.86 5.89 37.39
CA ARG A 220 -2.71 6.01 38.60
C ARG A 220 -4.10 5.41 38.41
N LEU A 221 -4.73 5.64 37.25
CA LEU A 221 -6.08 5.15 36.95
C LEU A 221 -6.12 3.64 36.77
N THR A 222 -5.10 3.06 36.14
CA THR A 222 -5.04 1.63 35.80
C THR A 222 -4.36 0.78 36.89
N GLY A 223 -3.64 1.42 37.80
CA GLY A 223 -2.82 0.71 38.82
C GLY A 223 -1.55 0.06 38.22
N ASN A 224 -1.20 0.39 36.97
CA ASN A 224 0.03 -0.10 36.36
C ASN A 224 1.25 0.66 36.93
N ASP A 225 2.35 -0.07 37.08
CA ASP A 225 3.61 0.51 37.59
C ASP A 225 4.41 1.14 36.44
N GLY A 226 4.52 2.47 36.46
CA GLY A 226 5.31 3.26 35.50
C GLY A 226 6.82 3.00 35.53
N ASN A 227 7.32 2.30 36.55
CA ASN A 227 8.70 1.86 36.68
C ASN A 227 8.88 0.35 36.43
N SER A 228 7.85 -0.33 35.92
CA SER A 228 7.90 -1.77 35.67
C SER A 228 8.85 -2.10 34.52
N TRP A 229 9.64 -3.15 34.71
CA TRP A 229 10.40 -3.82 33.66
C TRP A 229 9.77 -5.14 33.19
N ARG A 230 8.71 -5.57 33.83
CA ARG A 230 8.10 -6.89 33.64
C ARG A 230 7.06 -6.92 32.54
N SER A 231 6.57 -5.77 32.13
CA SER A 231 5.50 -5.63 31.14
C SER A 231 5.95 -4.68 30.04
N ASN A 232 5.62 -4.99 28.77
CA ASN A 232 5.89 -4.15 27.63
C ASN A 232 4.56 -3.67 27.07
N PHE A 233 4.26 -2.38 27.15
CA PHE A 233 3.01 -1.81 26.66
C PHE A 233 3.10 -0.32 26.34
N VAL A 234 4.30 0.27 26.43
CA VAL A 234 4.51 1.67 26.05
C VAL A 234 5.34 1.76 24.77
N TYR A 235 5.04 2.73 23.96
CA TYR A 235 5.92 3.16 22.88
C TYR A 235 6.92 4.17 23.46
N THR A 236 8.20 3.95 23.28
CA THR A 236 9.25 4.86 23.78
C THR A 236 9.95 5.51 22.62
N TYR A 237 9.99 6.84 22.63
CA TYR A 237 10.69 7.66 21.65
C TYR A 237 11.87 8.35 22.31
N LEU A 238 12.99 8.37 21.61
CA LEU A 238 14.26 8.98 22.05
C LEU A 238 14.62 10.12 21.11
N PHE A 239 15.03 11.23 21.67
CA PHE A 239 15.56 12.38 20.94
C PHE A 239 17.06 12.48 21.20
N LEU A 240 17.86 12.28 20.17
CA LEU A 240 19.32 12.27 20.30
C LEU A 240 19.90 13.68 20.16
N ARG A 241 21.03 13.95 20.83
CA ARG A 241 21.79 15.20 20.67
C ARG A 241 22.35 15.31 19.24
N PRO A 242 22.60 16.54 18.73
CA PRO A 242 23.25 16.70 17.43
C PRO A 242 24.60 15.98 17.38
N GLY A 243 24.83 15.17 16.33
CA GLY A 243 26.07 14.42 16.14
C GLY A 243 26.22 13.17 17.01
N ALA A 244 25.21 12.79 17.80
CA ALA A 244 25.21 11.54 18.54
C ALA A 244 25.17 10.33 17.60
N ASP A 245 25.95 9.30 17.92
CA ASP A 245 25.89 8.02 17.19
C ASP A 245 24.76 7.14 17.73
N PRO A 246 23.73 6.85 16.92
CA PRO A 246 22.63 5.99 17.33
C PRO A 246 23.06 4.56 17.67
N GLN A 247 24.11 4.06 17.01
CA GLN A 247 24.62 2.71 17.23
C GLN A 247 25.31 2.58 18.60
N ALA A 248 25.95 3.64 19.09
CA ALA A 248 26.53 3.67 20.43
C ALA A 248 25.45 3.56 21.52
N VAL A 249 24.31 4.27 21.35
CA VAL A 249 23.15 4.16 22.25
C VAL A 249 22.59 2.73 22.20
N GLN A 250 22.38 2.23 21.01
CA GLN A 250 21.89 0.87 20.78
C GLN A 250 22.87 -0.16 21.36
N GLY A 251 24.20 0.04 21.25
CA GLY A 251 25.25 -0.81 21.84
C GLY A 251 25.12 -0.98 23.35
N GLY A 252 24.75 0.08 24.05
CA GLY A 252 24.61 0.07 25.50
C GLY A 252 23.36 -0.58 26.07
N PHE A 253 22.36 -0.90 25.23
CA PHE A 253 21.12 -1.55 25.72
C PHE A 253 21.36 -2.96 26.29
N LEU A 254 22.28 -3.73 25.70
CA LEU A 254 22.58 -5.09 26.18
C LEU A 254 23.14 -5.07 27.60
N ASP A 255 24.06 -4.15 27.88
CA ASP A 255 24.67 -4.02 29.21
C ASP A 255 23.62 -3.58 30.23
N MET A 256 22.79 -2.61 29.87
CA MET A 256 21.70 -2.12 30.72
C MET A 256 20.66 -3.23 31.01
N GLU A 257 20.27 -4.00 30.00
CA GLU A 257 19.30 -5.09 30.15
C GLU A 257 19.90 -6.23 31.00
N THR A 258 21.16 -6.58 30.77
CA THR A 258 21.85 -7.62 31.52
C THR A 258 22.00 -7.24 33.01
N GLU A 259 22.36 -5.98 33.29
CA GLU A 259 22.46 -5.45 34.66
C GLU A 259 21.10 -5.51 35.37
N LEU A 260 20.04 -5.12 34.63
CA LEU A 260 18.68 -5.16 35.13
C LEU A 260 18.23 -6.59 35.44
N LEU A 261 18.41 -7.52 34.54
CA LEU A 261 18.03 -8.93 34.73
C LEU A 261 18.76 -9.53 35.93
N ARG A 262 20.03 -9.21 36.11
CA ARG A 262 20.79 -9.61 37.31
C ARG A 262 20.21 -9.02 38.61
N SER A 263 19.79 -7.74 38.57
CA SER A 263 19.16 -7.09 39.74
C SER A 263 17.83 -7.72 40.12
N MET A 264 17.15 -8.32 39.15
CA MET A 264 15.90 -9.06 39.33
C MET A 264 16.13 -10.54 39.69
N SER A 265 17.36 -10.97 39.99
CA SER A 265 17.76 -12.36 40.24
C SER A 265 17.46 -13.33 39.09
N VAL A 266 17.43 -12.80 37.84
CA VAL A 266 17.32 -13.61 36.63
C VAL A 266 18.72 -13.99 36.16
N THR A 267 18.99 -15.31 36.08
CA THR A 267 20.26 -15.81 35.54
C THR A 267 20.26 -15.65 34.02
N VAL A 268 21.16 -14.84 33.51
CA VAL A 268 21.36 -14.63 32.08
C VAL A 268 22.42 -15.61 31.59
N GLY A 269 22.04 -16.48 30.66
CA GLY A 269 22.99 -17.41 30.02
C GLY A 269 23.96 -16.70 29.08
N PRO A 270 25.08 -17.35 28.71
CA PRO A 270 26.08 -16.77 27.80
C PRO A 270 25.52 -16.50 26.39
N ASP A 271 24.44 -17.19 26.02
CA ASP A 271 23.77 -17.07 24.72
C ASP A 271 22.64 -16.01 24.70
N TYR A 272 22.49 -15.23 25.78
CA TYR A 272 21.50 -14.17 25.85
C TYR A 272 21.78 -13.10 24.79
N LYS A 273 20.96 -13.07 23.78
CA LYS A 273 21.03 -12.08 22.72
C LYS A 273 20.24 -10.84 23.13
N ARG A 274 20.74 -9.72 22.73
CA ARG A 274 20.11 -8.42 22.84
C ARG A 274 18.75 -8.39 22.18
N THR A 275 17.78 -7.79 22.85
CA THR A 275 16.41 -7.74 22.39
C THR A 275 15.92 -6.33 22.01
N PHE A 276 16.53 -5.25 22.59
CA PHE A 276 16.15 -3.89 22.26
C PHE A 276 17.01 -3.28 21.15
N GLY A 277 16.35 -2.53 20.26
CA GLY A 277 16.96 -1.74 19.20
C GLY A 277 16.36 -0.34 19.13
N ILE A 278 16.90 0.51 18.28
CA ILE A 278 16.30 1.79 17.93
C ILE A 278 16.05 1.86 16.44
N GLN A 279 14.98 2.53 16.06
CA GLN A 279 14.52 2.69 14.68
C GLN A 279 14.24 4.17 14.41
N PRO A 280 14.83 4.78 13.35
CA PRO A 280 14.48 6.13 12.94
C PRO A 280 12.97 6.25 12.68
N ILE A 281 12.34 7.36 13.08
CA ILE A 281 10.90 7.54 12.84
C ILE A 281 10.56 7.54 11.36
N THR A 282 11.46 8.05 10.50
CA THR A 282 11.28 8.10 9.05
C THR A 282 11.32 6.72 8.37
N GLU A 283 11.70 5.68 9.10
CA GLU A 283 11.73 4.29 8.62
C GLU A 283 10.56 3.45 9.16
N ILE A 284 9.74 3.98 10.07
CA ILE A 284 8.63 3.23 10.66
C ILE A 284 7.65 2.81 9.59
N HIS A 285 7.14 3.76 8.82
CA HIS A 285 6.03 3.54 7.90
C HIS A 285 6.31 2.52 6.79
N LEU A 286 7.53 2.48 6.23
CA LEU A 286 7.85 1.65 5.06
C LEU A 286 8.78 0.46 5.35
N HIS A 287 9.41 0.42 6.52
CA HIS A 287 10.40 -0.62 6.84
C HIS A 287 10.12 -1.36 8.15
N SER A 288 9.05 -0.99 8.86
CA SER A 288 8.68 -1.70 10.08
C SER A 288 7.57 -2.71 9.81
N HIS A 289 7.88 -3.99 10.05
CA HIS A 289 6.94 -5.12 9.96
C HIS A 289 6.71 -5.73 11.34
N ARG A 290 6.78 -4.89 12.38
CA ARG A 290 6.66 -5.33 13.76
C ARG A 290 5.20 -5.44 14.17
N GLN A 291 4.95 -6.30 15.14
CA GLN A 291 3.64 -6.40 15.78
C GLN A 291 3.38 -5.18 16.69
N GLN A 292 2.11 -4.86 16.89
CA GLN A 292 1.67 -3.78 17.77
C GLN A 292 2.13 -2.38 17.31
N GLU A 293 2.10 -2.12 16.01
CA GLU A 293 2.35 -0.78 15.48
C GLU A 293 1.29 0.22 15.94
N VAL A 294 1.67 1.49 16.10
CA VAL A 294 0.74 2.57 16.52
C VAL A 294 -0.35 2.81 15.47
N SER A 295 0.05 2.70 14.20
CA SER A 295 -0.83 2.86 13.03
C SER A 295 -0.46 1.81 11.97
N ALA A 296 -1.36 1.58 11.02
CA ALA A 296 -1.08 0.70 9.91
C ALA A 296 0.10 1.22 9.07
N ASN A 297 1.09 0.36 8.87
CA ASN A 297 2.26 0.61 8.04
C ASN A 297 2.04 0.15 6.61
N ASN A 298 2.88 0.65 5.71
CA ASN A 298 3.01 0.15 4.35
C ASN A 298 4.35 -0.59 4.21
N ASP A 299 4.62 -1.15 3.04
CA ASP A 299 5.87 -1.86 2.75
C ASP A 299 6.61 -1.19 1.58
N MET A 300 7.91 -0.96 1.74
CA MET A 300 8.77 -0.42 0.69
C MET A 300 8.74 -1.29 -0.57
N THR A 301 8.55 -2.59 -0.43
CA THR A 301 8.41 -3.52 -1.56
C THR A 301 7.21 -3.16 -2.43
N TYR A 302 6.06 -2.80 -1.82
CA TYR A 302 4.89 -2.31 -2.55
C TYR A 302 5.16 -1.00 -3.29
N ILE A 303 5.83 -0.07 -2.63
CA ILE A 303 6.18 1.23 -3.23
C ILE A 303 7.10 1.03 -4.45
N ILE A 304 8.10 0.15 -4.33
CA ILE A 304 8.99 -0.20 -5.44
C ILE A 304 8.20 -0.87 -6.57
N LEU A 305 7.32 -1.80 -6.23
CA LEU A 305 6.55 -2.57 -7.22
C LEU A 305 5.59 -1.65 -8.01
N VAL A 306 4.82 -0.81 -7.31
CA VAL A 306 3.88 0.13 -7.94
C VAL A 306 4.64 1.18 -8.77
N SER A 307 5.80 1.66 -8.28
CA SER A 307 6.69 2.56 -9.03
C SER A 307 7.21 1.91 -10.32
N ALA A 308 7.65 0.66 -10.23
CA ALA A 308 8.11 -0.10 -11.39
C ALA A 308 7.00 -0.26 -12.44
N VAL A 309 5.77 -0.56 -12.01
CA VAL A 309 4.61 -0.66 -12.90
C VAL A 309 4.30 0.69 -13.55
N ALA A 310 4.36 1.81 -12.80
CA ALA A 310 4.16 3.16 -13.36
C ALA A 310 5.17 3.47 -14.47
N VAL A 311 6.44 3.16 -14.22
CA VAL A 311 7.51 3.33 -15.22
C VAL A 311 7.27 2.43 -16.42
N LEU A 312 6.88 1.17 -16.22
CA LEU A 312 6.57 0.24 -17.32
C LEU A 312 5.39 0.71 -18.15
N VAL A 313 4.30 1.21 -17.54
CA VAL A 313 3.14 1.78 -18.26
C VAL A 313 3.56 3.00 -19.09
N LEU A 314 4.38 3.87 -18.52
CA LEU A 314 4.92 5.03 -19.24
C LEU A 314 5.83 4.61 -20.40
N LEU A 315 6.68 3.60 -20.22
CA LEU A 315 7.52 3.04 -21.29
C LEU A 315 6.66 2.42 -22.39
N ILE A 316 5.61 1.68 -22.05
CA ILE A 316 4.65 1.12 -23.03
C ILE A 316 4.02 2.26 -23.85
N ALA A 317 3.59 3.34 -23.21
CA ALA A 317 3.03 4.51 -23.90
C ALA A 317 4.06 5.20 -24.83
N GLY A 318 5.31 5.34 -24.37
CA GLY A 318 6.42 5.88 -25.16
C GLY A 318 6.80 5.00 -26.37
N VAL A 319 6.86 3.68 -26.15
CA VAL A 319 7.07 2.67 -27.21
C VAL A 319 5.94 2.70 -28.22
N ASN A 320 4.69 2.80 -27.78
CA ASN A 320 3.53 2.93 -28.65
C ASN A 320 3.65 4.17 -29.53
N TYR A 321 3.97 5.32 -28.94
CA TYR A 321 4.23 6.55 -29.69
C TYR A 321 5.36 6.35 -30.73
N MET A 322 6.48 5.76 -30.33
CA MET A 322 7.62 5.50 -31.23
C MET A 322 7.22 4.59 -32.40
N ASN A 323 6.44 3.52 -32.12
CA ASN A 323 5.96 2.59 -33.16
C ASN A 323 5.08 3.30 -34.19
N LEU A 324 4.14 4.12 -33.74
CA LEU A 324 3.24 4.88 -34.61
C LEU A 324 3.98 6.02 -35.37
N ALA A 325 4.89 6.71 -34.69
CA ALA A 325 5.74 7.76 -35.36
C ALA A 325 6.64 7.14 -36.40
N THR A 326 7.24 5.97 -36.16
CA THR A 326 8.07 5.23 -37.12
C THR A 326 7.26 4.73 -38.30
N ALA A 327 6.07 4.21 -38.09
CA ALA A 327 5.16 3.80 -39.16
C ALA A 327 4.84 4.98 -40.09
N ARG A 328 4.51 6.14 -39.53
CA ARG A 328 4.25 7.37 -40.27
C ARG A 328 5.47 7.92 -41.02
N SER A 329 6.66 7.62 -40.54
CA SER A 329 7.91 8.13 -41.14
C SER A 329 8.10 7.68 -42.59
N LEU A 330 7.59 6.49 -42.95
CA LEU A 330 7.66 5.97 -44.32
C LEU A 330 6.82 6.80 -45.30
N THR A 331 5.69 7.35 -44.90
CA THR A 331 4.85 8.23 -45.73
C THR A 331 5.46 9.63 -45.91
N ARG A 332 6.28 10.07 -44.93
CA ARG A 332 7.00 11.37 -44.98
C ARG A 332 8.37 11.29 -45.67
N SER A 333 8.80 10.10 -46.11
CA SER A 333 10.13 9.92 -46.72
C SER A 333 10.31 10.79 -47.97
N ARG A 334 9.25 10.94 -48.79
CA ARG A 334 9.28 11.83 -49.99
C ARG A 334 9.49 13.30 -49.60
N GLU A 335 8.80 13.80 -48.59
CA GLU A 335 8.94 15.16 -48.05
C GLU A 335 10.38 15.41 -47.57
N VAL A 336 10.93 14.45 -46.80
CA VAL A 336 12.31 14.50 -46.31
C VAL A 336 13.33 14.47 -47.47
N GLY A 337 13.09 13.60 -48.45
CA GLY A 337 13.90 13.48 -49.65
C GLY A 337 13.95 14.81 -50.43
N LEU A 338 12.80 15.45 -50.61
CA LEU A 338 12.69 16.76 -51.30
C LEU A 338 13.43 17.87 -50.52
N ARG A 339 13.21 17.97 -49.21
CA ARG A 339 13.91 18.93 -48.35
C ARG A 339 15.43 18.78 -48.40
N LYS A 340 15.94 17.56 -48.42
CA LYS A 340 17.37 17.28 -48.56
C LYS A 340 17.89 17.67 -49.96
N ALA A 341 17.08 17.42 -51.00
CA ALA A 341 17.46 17.83 -52.38
C ALA A 341 17.56 19.35 -52.51
N VAL A 342 16.78 20.11 -51.71
CA VAL A 342 16.81 21.58 -51.62
C VAL A 342 17.87 22.09 -50.62
N GLY A 343 18.68 21.20 -50.01
CA GLY A 343 19.83 21.56 -49.17
C GLY A 343 19.63 21.51 -47.64
N ALA A 344 18.55 20.92 -47.14
CA ALA A 344 18.36 20.75 -45.68
C ALA A 344 19.43 19.84 -45.09
N ARG A 345 20.08 20.30 -43.99
CA ARG A 345 21.07 19.51 -43.24
C ARG A 345 20.39 18.44 -42.37
N ARG A 346 21.08 17.30 -42.19
CA ARG A 346 20.57 16.18 -41.37
C ARG A 346 20.16 16.60 -39.95
N ILE A 347 20.97 17.47 -39.31
CA ILE A 347 20.70 17.95 -37.96
C ILE A 347 19.40 18.76 -37.85
N GLN A 348 19.08 19.57 -38.88
CA GLN A 348 17.85 20.36 -38.92
C GLN A 348 16.59 19.47 -38.94
N LEU A 349 16.67 18.34 -39.66
CA LEU A 349 15.58 17.36 -39.69
C LEU A 349 15.45 16.63 -38.37
N VAL A 350 16.59 16.26 -37.76
CA VAL A 350 16.59 15.61 -36.42
C VAL A 350 15.97 16.55 -35.39
N THR A 351 16.42 17.81 -35.29
CA THR A 351 15.87 18.76 -34.31
C THR A 351 14.40 19.08 -34.57
N GLN A 352 13.95 19.13 -35.83
CA GLN A 352 12.54 19.28 -36.14
C GLN A 352 11.70 18.12 -35.64
N PHE A 353 12.09 16.84 -35.91
CA PHE A 353 11.32 15.67 -35.46
C PHE A 353 11.34 15.52 -33.97
N LEU A 354 12.46 15.81 -33.29
CA LEU A 354 12.53 15.85 -31.83
C LEU A 354 11.60 16.93 -31.24
N GLY A 355 11.59 18.13 -31.87
CA GLY A 355 10.70 19.22 -31.48
C GLY A 355 9.22 18.84 -31.64
N GLU A 356 8.85 18.16 -32.74
CA GLU A 356 7.50 17.62 -32.92
C GLU A 356 7.12 16.62 -31.80
N SER A 357 8.04 15.69 -31.42
CA SER A 357 7.80 14.71 -30.37
C SER A 357 7.65 15.34 -28.97
N VAL A 358 8.51 16.33 -28.67
CA VAL A 358 8.42 17.08 -27.41
C VAL A 358 7.11 17.86 -27.33
N THR A 359 6.68 18.48 -28.47
CA THR A 359 5.39 19.21 -28.48
C THR A 359 4.20 18.30 -28.21
N VAL A 360 4.17 17.11 -28.83
CA VAL A 360 3.11 16.12 -28.57
C VAL A 360 3.14 15.65 -27.12
N MET A 361 4.34 15.45 -26.56
CA MET A 361 4.52 15.04 -25.17
C MET A 361 4.04 16.11 -24.19
N MET A 362 4.35 17.40 -24.44
CA MET A 362 3.88 18.51 -23.61
C MET A 362 2.36 18.68 -23.65
N LEU A 363 1.76 18.48 -24.84
CA LEU A 363 0.30 18.45 -24.96
C LEU A 363 -0.30 17.29 -24.14
N ALA A 364 0.30 16.10 -24.27
CA ALA A 364 -0.13 14.93 -23.51
C ALA A 364 0.05 15.13 -22.00
N LEU A 365 1.13 15.79 -21.56
CA LEU A 365 1.34 16.15 -20.15
C LEU A 365 0.27 17.10 -19.63
N GLY A 366 -0.06 18.16 -20.38
CA GLY A 366 -1.14 19.08 -19.98
C GLY A 366 -2.49 18.36 -19.84
N LEU A 367 -2.82 17.49 -20.81
CA LEU A 367 -4.03 16.67 -20.74
C LEU A 367 -3.96 15.62 -19.61
N SER A 368 -2.80 15.05 -19.33
CA SER A 368 -2.63 14.07 -18.25
C SER A 368 -2.83 14.68 -16.86
N LEU A 369 -2.38 15.92 -16.66
CA LEU A 369 -2.64 16.66 -15.42
C LEU A 369 -4.14 16.93 -15.23
N LEU A 370 -4.85 17.27 -16.30
CA LEU A 370 -6.31 17.45 -16.28
C LEU A 370 -7.01 16.12 -15.97
N VAL A 371 -6.63 15.02 -16.61
CA VAL A 371 -7.19 13.68 -16.37
C VAL A 371 -6.88 13.24 -14.93
N ALA A 372 -5.64 13.42 -14.47
CA ALA A 372 -5.25 13.11 -13.11
C ALA A 372 -6.08 13.90 -12.09
N TRP A 373 -6.32 15.20 -12.33
CA TRP A 373 -7.17 16.03 -11.47
C TRP A 373 -8.62 15.52 -11.40
N LEU A 374 -9.20 15.12 -12.54
CA LEU A 374 -10.55 14.57 -12.59
C LEU A 374 -10.68 13.21 -11.91
N VAL A 375 -9.65 12.36 -12.01
CA VAL A 375 -9.63 10.99 -11.46
C VAL A 375 -9.17 10.98 -9.98
N LEU A 376 -8.49 12.02 -9.53
CA LEU A 376 -7.89 12.09 -8.19
C LEU A 376 -8.87 11.79 -7.03
N PRO A 377 -10.13 12.28 -7.01
CA PRO A 377 -11.05 11.96 -5.92
C PRO A 377 -11.35 10.45 -5.83
N TRP A 378 -11.56 9.79 -6.97
CA TRP A 378 -11.74 8.34 -7.02
C TRP A 378 -10.45 7.60 -6.63
N PHE A 379 -9.29 8.09 -7.07
CA PHE A 379 -8.00 7.49 -6.71
C PHE A 379 -7.72 7.61 -5.21
N ASN A 380 -8.07 8.75 -4.60
CA ASN A 380 -7.96 8.96 -3.16
C ASN A 380 -8.80 7.96 -2.36
N THR A 381 -10.03 7.67 -2.80
CA THR A 381 -10.85 6.63 -2.17
C THR A 381 -10.27 5.24 -2.35
N LEU A 382 -9.65 4.95 -3.50
CA LEU A 382 -9.03 3.65 -3.77
C LEU A 382 -7.80 3.39 -2.88
N VAL A 383 -6.95 4.40 -2.70
CA VAL A 383 -5.71 4.27 -1.90
C VAL A 383 -5.89 4.71 -0.45
N GLU A 384 -7.09 5.19 -0.06
CA GLU A 384 -7.41 5.77 1.25
C GLU A 384 -6.40 6.81 1.72
N ARG A 385 -6.04 7.70 0.82
CA ARG A 385 -5.11 8.82 1.07
C ARG A 385 -5.69 10.13 0.57
N GLU A 386 -5.33 11.21 1.23
CA GLU A 386 -5.72 12.56 0.84
C GLU A 386 -4.63 13.21 -0.02
N LEU A 387 -4.47 12.72 -1.25
CA LEU A 387 -3.51 13.28 -2.20
C LEU A 387 -4.06 14.54 -2.84
N SER A 388 -3.19 15.52 -3.11
CA SER A 388 -3.55 16.77 -3.77
C SER A 388 -2.58 17.11 -4.91
N LEU A 389 -3.13 17.62 -6.02
CA LEU A 389 -2.37 18.19 -7.11
C LEU A 389 -2.02 19.66 -6.77
N ASN A 390 -0.90 19.88 -6.09
CA ASN A 390 -0.42 21.21 -5.73
C ASN A 390 1.00 21.43 -6.27
N PRO A 391 1.16 21.98 -7.50
CA PRO A 391 2.48 22.21 -8.10
C PRO A 391 3.35 23.18 -7.32
N LEU A 392 2.75 24.17 -6.67
CA LEU A 392 3.48 25.20 -5.90
C LEU A 392 3.93 24.63 -4.54
N GLY A 393 3.15 23.73 -3.95
CA GLY A 393 3.52 23.05 -2.71
C GLY A 393 4.57 21.94 -2.88
N ASN A 394 4.68 21.35 -4.10
CA ASN A 394 5.59 20.26 -4.40
C ASN A 394 6.41 20.48 -5.68
N PRO A 395 7.24 21.55 -5.76
CA PRO A 395 7.94 21.92 -7.00
C PRO A 395 8.92 20.84 -7.48
N PHE A 396 9.54 20.09 -6.57
CA PHE A 396 10.47 18.99 -6.92
C PHE A 396 9.76 17.82 -7.60
N LEU A 397 8.59 17.42 -7.11
CA LEU A 397 7.79 16.38 -7.75
C LEU A 397 7.37 16.78 -9.16
N PHE A 398 6.81 17.98 -9.32
CA PHE A 398 6.34 18.45 -10.63
C PHE A 398 7.50 18.74 -11.58
N GLY A 399 8.63 19.20 -11.08
CA GLY A 399 9.88 19.28 -11.82
C GLY A 399 10.38 17.92 -12.31
N GLY A 400 10.29 16.90 -11.46
CA GLY A 400 10.59 15.50 -11.79
C GLY A 400 9.64 14.93 -12.84
N ILE A 401 8.33 15.15 -12.71
CA ILE A 401 7.32 14.74 -13.70
C ILE A 401 7.59 15.40 -15.05
N LEU A 402 7.89 16.70 -15.07
CA LEU A 402 8.24 17.42 -16.28
C LEU A 402 9.51 16.84 -16.92
N LEU A 403 10.55 16.61 -16.14
CA LEU A 403 11.82 16.03 -16.61
C LEU A 403 11.60 14.64 -17.21
N VAL A 404 10.89 13.75 -16.50
CA VAL A 404 10.58 12.39 -16.99
C VAL A 404 9.77 12.45 -18.27
N SER A 405 8.78 13.35 -18.37
CA SER A 405 7.99 13.56 -19.58
C SER A 405 8.84 14.02 -20.76
N LEU A 406 9.73 15.00 -20.53
CA LEU A 406 10.68 15.47 -21.56
C LEU A 406 11.62 14.35 -22.02
N LEU A 407 12.19 13.59 -21.09
CA LEU A 407 13.07 12.46 -21.40
C LEU A 407 12.33 11.39 -22.20
N THR A 408 11.11 11.05 -21.80
CA THR A 408 10.27 10.07 -22.53
C THR A 408 9.97 10.57 -23.96
N GLY A 409 9.62 11.86 -24.13
CA GLY A 409 9.38 12.46 -25.44
C GLY A 409 10.62 12.48 -26.34
N LEU A 410 11.78 12.77 -25.77
CA LEU A 410 13.06 12.74 -26.50
C LEU A 410 13.43 11.30 -26.89
N LEU A 411 13.40 10.35 -25.94
CA LEU A 411 13.75 8.94 -26.21
C LEU A 411 12.83 8.32 -27.26
N ALA A 412 11.52 8.54 -27.14
CA ALA A 412 10.56 8.05 -28.11
C ALA A 412 10.67 8.74 -29.49
N GLY A 413 11.18 9.99 -29.55
CA GLY A 413 11.42 10.74 -30.76
C GLY A 413 12.76 10.50 -31.43
N ILE A 414 13.79 10.07 -30.70
CA ILE A 414 15.17 9.88 -31.22
C ILE A 414 15.20 8.88 -32.40
N TYR A 415 14.57 7.72 -32.20
CA TYR A 415 14.61 6.66 -33.22
C TYR A 415 13.94 7.09 -34.53
N PRO A 416 12.69 7.60 -34.57
CA PRO A 416 12.07 8.13 -35.75
C PRO A 416 12.92 9.26 -36.40
N ALA A 417 13.51 10.16 -35.62
CA ALA A 417 14.31 11.27 -36.10
C ALA A 417 15.60 10.80 -36.80
N ILE A 418 16.35 9.86 -36.18
CA ILE A 418 17.58 9.32 -36.78
C ILE A 418 17.25 8.51 -38.03
N PHE A 419 16.20 7.70 -38.00
CA PHE A 419 15.79 6.85 -39.11
C PHE A 419 15.37 7.69 -40.32
N LEU A 420 14.47 8.68 -40.13
CA LEU A 420 14.04 9.60 -41.21
C LEU A 420 15.20 10.41 -41.80
N SER A 421 16.06 10.95 -40.93
CA SER A 421 17.21 11.72 -41.36
C SER A 421 18.27 10.92 -42.11
N GLY A 422 18.22 9.58 -42.07
CA GLY A 422 19.13 8.66 -42.72
C GLY A 422 18.81 8.40 -44.23
N PHE A 423 17.58 8.71 -44.69
CA PHE A 423 17.17 8.43 -46.08
C PHE A 423 18.03 9.17 -47.11
N ARG A 424 18.47 8.45 -48.17
CA ARG A 424 19.18 9.01 -49.31
C ARG A 424 18.18 9.56 -50.34
N PRO A 425 18.29 10.84 -50.81
CA PRO A 425 17.34 11.45 -51.74
C PRO A 425 17.14 10.64 -53.03
N ALA A 426 18.24 10.11 -53.62
CA ALA A 426 18.19 9.32 -54.83
C ALA A 426 17.39 8.01 -54.69
N ALA A 427 17.47 7.32 -53.55
CA ALA A 427 16.75 6.10 -53.32
C ALA A 427 15.24 6.30 -53.08
N VAL A 428 14.83 7.48 -52.61
CA VAL A 428 13.44 7.83 -52.33
C VAL A 428 12.71 8.34 -53.57
N LEU A 429 13.43 8.97 -54.49
CA LEU A 429 12.88 9.53 -55.72
C LEU A 429 12.87 8.50 -56.88
N SER A 430 13.69 7.43 -56.83
CA SER A 430 13.66 6.32 -57.79
C SER A 430 12.57 5.33 -57.42
N ARG A 431 11.61 5.08 -58.32
CA ARG A 431 10.45 4.15 -58.17
C ARG A 431 10.82 2.67 -58.00
N THR A 432 12.10 2.28 -57.95
CA THR A 432 12.60 0.89 -58.09
C THR A 432 12.94 0.18 -56.77
N SER A 433 12.82 0.83 -55.60
CA SER A 433 13.12 0.13 -54.34
C SER A 433 11.90 -0.61 -53.76
N THR A 434 11.72 -1.87 -54.20
CA THR A 434 10.73 -2.85 -53.62
C THR A 434 11.14 -3.42 -52.27
N GLY A 435 12.22 -2.93 -51.64
CA GLY A 435 12.74 -3.41 -50.37
C GLY A 435 12.81 -2.28 -49.36
N GLY A 436 11.77 -2.08 -48.56
CA GLY A 436 11.87 -1.22 -47.37
C GLY A 436 12.95 -1.74 -46.40
N PRO A 437 13.57 -0.89 -45.57
CA PRO A 437 14.67 -1.30 -44.72
C PRO A 437 14.22 -2.34 -43.70
N ARG A 438 14.65 -3.58 -43.88
CA ARG A 438 14.42 -4.73 -42.97
C ARG A 438 14.71 -4.47 -41.47
N PRO A 439 15.66 -3.59 -41.05
CA PRO A 439 15.95 -3.33 -39.65
C PRO A 439 14.84 -2.62 -38.89
N ALA A 440 14.06 -1.72 -39.52
CA ALA A 440 12.99 -0.98 -38.84
C ALA A 440 11.79 -1.84 -38.46
N SER A 441 11.48 -2.87 -39.26
CA SER A 441 10.40 -3.82 -38.95
C SER A 441 10.78 -4.75 -37.79
N ARG A 442 12.06 -5.14 -37.68
CA ARG A 442 12.54 -6.00 -36.58
C ARG A 442 12.48 -5.31 -35.23
N LEU A 443 12.98 -4.06 -35.15
CA LEU A 443 12.93 -3.31 -33.88
C LEU A 443 11.50 -3.09 -33.43
N ARG A 444 10.60 -2.71 -34.32
CA ARG A 444 9.18 -2.52 -34.02
C ARG A 444 8.55 -3.80 -33.48
N ASN A 445 8.83 -4.96 -34.09
CA ASN A 445 8.30 -6.25 -33.63
C ASN A 445 8.84 -6.62 -32.24
N ILE A 446 10.12 -6.35 -31.95
CA ILE A 446 10.73 -6.55 -30.61
C ILE A 446 10.04 -5.65 -29.59
N LEU A 447 9.79 -4.38 -29.90
CA LEU A 447 9.13 -3.45 -29.00
C LEU A 447 7.68 -3.85 -28.70
N VAL A 448 6.94 -4.33 -29.71
CA VAL A 448 5.58 -4.87 -29.52
C VAL A 448 5.61 -6.13 -28.65
N MET A 449 6.55 -7.04 -28.89
CA MET A 449 6.73 -8.24 -28.06
C MET A 449 7.04 -7.84 -26.62
N ALA A 450 7.98 -6.93 -26.38
CA ALA A 450 8.31 -6.46 -25.03
C ALA A 450 7.10 -5.83 -24.34
N GLN A 451 6.32 -4.99 -25.04
CA GLN A 451 5.10 -4.36 -24.53
C GLN A 451 4.06 -5.42 -24.11
N PHE A 452 3.79 -6.42 -24.98
CA PHE A 452 2.85 -7.50 -24.63
C PHE A 452 3.39 -8.40 -23.51
N THR A 453 4.72 -8.66 -23.47
CA THR A 453 5.34 -9.42 -22.37
C THR A 453 5.03 -8.75 -21.02
N VAL A 454 5.26 -7.44 -20.89
CA VAL A 454 4.96 -6.70 -19.67
C VAL A 454 3.46 -6.74 -19.34
N THR A 455 2.60 -6.51 -20.34
CA THR A 455 1.14 -6.54 -20.16
C THR A 455 0.67 -7.93 -19.67
N ILE A 456 1.20 -9.01 -20.23
CA ILE A 456 0.85 -10.39 -19.83
C ILE A 456 1.35 -10.69 -18.42
N VAL A 457 2.56 -10.24 -18.05
CA VAL A 457 3.07 -10.37 -16.68
C VAL A 457 2.14 -9.70 -15.68
N LEU A 458 1.66 -8.47 -15.98
CA LEU A 458 0.72 -7.77 -15.11
C LEU A 458 -0.62 -8.51 -14.98
N ILE A 459 -1.16 -9.07 -16.07
CA ILE A 459 -2.40 -9.85 -16.04
C ILE A 459 -2.22 -11.12 -15.20
N ILE A 460 -1.12 -11.86 -15.39
CA ILE A 460 -0.83 -13.07 -14.59
C ILE A 460 -0.71 -12.70 -13.12
N SER A 461 0.03 -11.63 -12.79
CA SER A 461 0.19 -11.16 -11.41
C SER A 461 -1.15 -10.81 -10.77
N THR A 462 -2.03 -10.12 -11.50
CA THR A 462 -3.40 -9.81 -11.04
C THR A 462 -4.21 -11.08 -10.73
N PHE A 463 -4.14 -12.10 -11.60
CA PHE A 463 -4.85 -13.35 -11.35
C PHE A 463 -4.30 -14.12 -10.15
N VAL A 464 -2.96 -14.16 -9.99
CA VAL A 464 -2.34 -14.83 -8.84
C VAL A 464 -2.68 -14.12 -7.52
N VAL A 465 -2.68 -12.78 -7.50
CA VAL A 465 -3.10 -11.99 -6.31
C VAL A 465 -4.56 -12.29 -5.98
N ARG A 466 -5.44 -12.31 -7.00
CA ARG A 466 -6.85 -12.66 -6.82
C ARG A 466 -7.04 -14.08 -6.27
N ASP A 467 -6.31 -15.06 -6.81
CA ASP A 467 -6.43 -16.45 -6.36
C ASP A 467 -5.97 -16.61 -4.91
N GLN A 468 -4.89 -15.90 -4.50
CA GLN A 468 -4.43 -15.85 -3.12
C GLN A 468 -5.50 -15.26 -2.19
N LEU A 469 -6.13 -14.15 -2.57
CA LEU A 469 -7.21 -13.53 -1.80
C LEU A 469 -8.43 -14.45 -1.66
N LEU A 470 -8.83 -15.12 -2.74
CA LEU A 470 -9.92 -16.10 -2.71
C LEU A 470 -9.58 -17.26 -1.77
N PHE A 471 -8.34 -17.76 -1.81
CA PHE A 471 -7.86 -18.79 -0.90
C PHE A 471 -7.97 -18.33 0.56
N MET A 472 -7.49 -17.11 0.89
CA MET A 472 -7.54 -16.57 2.25
C MET A 472 -8.97 -16.38 2.77
N ARG A 473 -9.90 -15.99 1.89
CA ARG A 473 -11.32 -15.84 2.24
C ARG A 473 -12.04 -17.17 2.45
N GLN A 474 -11.63 -18.22 1.74
CA GLN A 474 -12.25 -19.55 1.77
C GLN A 474 -11.53 -20.54 2.69
N ALA A 475 -10.38 -20.15 3.24
CA ALA A 475 -9.62 -21.00 4.15
C ALA A 475 -10.47 -21.41 5.37
N ASP A 476 -10.38 -22.67 5.74
CA ASP A 476 -10.88 -23.15 7.00
C ASP A 476 -9.99 -22.59 8.12
N LEU A 477 -10.55 -21.67 8.87
CA LEU A 477 -9.82 -20.98 9.94
C LEU A 477 -9.77 -21.78 11.23
N GLY A 478 -10.55 -22.87 11.33
CA GLY A 478 -10.71 -23.67 12.55
C GLY A 478 -11.65 -23.05 13.59
N PHE A 479 -12.44 -22.03 13.19
CA PHE A 479 -13.51 -21.45 14.00
C PHE A 479 -14.63 -20.88 13.12
N ASN A 480 -15.84 -20.77 13.69
CA ASN A 480 -17.01 -20.20 13.02
C ASN A 480 -17.00 -18.66 13.14
N ARG A 481 -17.37 -17.98 12.06
CA ARG A 481 -17.50 -16.52 12.00
C ARG A 481 -18.88 -16.03 11.60
N GLU A 482 -19.78 -16.92 11.23
CA GLU A 482 -21.07 -16.55 10.67
C GLU A 482 -22.08 -16.15 11.75
N GLN A 483 -22.82 -15.08 11.50
CA GLN A 483 -23.91 -14.60 12.36
C GLN A 483 -23.49 -14.29 13.80
N ILE A 484 -22.29 -13.78 13.99
CA ILE A 484 -21.80 -13.37 15.31
C ILE A 484 -21.69 -11.85 15.35
N VAL A 485 -22.41 -11.25 16.29
CA VAL A 485 -22.35 -9.82 16.61
C VAL A 485 -21.34 -9.61 17.73
N ILE A 486 -20.38 -8.71 17.50
CA ILE A 486 -19.34 -8.34 18.46
C ILE A 486 -19.68 -6.98 19.07
N LEU A 487 -19.74 -6.94 20.39
CA LEU A 487 -19.98 -5.74 21.18
C LEU A 487 -18.71 -5.41 21.98
N PRO A 488 -18.07 -4.26 21.78
CA PRO A 488 -16.94 -3.85 22.60
C PRO A 488 -17.41 -3.54 24.04
N VAL A 489 -16.76 -4.15 25.02
CA VAL A 489 -17.05 -3.95 26.45
C VAL A 489 -16.14 -2.88 27.02
N ARG A 490 -16.51 -1.61 26.84
CA ARG A 490 -15.74 -0.43 27.29
C ARG A 490 -16.21 0.08 28.66
N ALA A 491 -17.53 0.13 28.87
CA ALA A 491 -18.10 0.62 30.13
C ALA A 491 -17.86 -0.35 31.29
N GLN A 492 -17.39 0.18 32.43
CA GLN A 492 -17.21 -0.62 33.64
C GLN A 492 -18.53 -1.25 34.11
N ALA A 493 -19.64 -0.53 33.98
CA ALA A 493 -20.95 -1.04 34.30
C ALA A 493 -21.35 -2.27 33.48
N ILE A 494 -21.00 -2.33 32.19
CA ILE A 494 -21.22 -3.51 31.35
C ILE A 494 -20.36 -4.66 31.83
N ARG A 495 -19.07 -4.42 32.09
CA ARG A 495 -18.13 -5.45 32.56
C ARG A 495 -18.58 -6.10 33.85
N GLN A 496 -19.08 -5.30 34.78
CA GLN A 496 -19.58 -5.80 36.08
C GLN A 496 -20.92 -6.58 35.98
N ASN A 497 -21.67 -6.41 34.90
CA ASN A 497 -23.00 -7.00 34.73
C ASN A 497 -23.08 -7.99 33.57
N ILE A 498 -21.96 -8.53 33.09
CA ILE A 498 -21.90 -9.44 31.91
C ILE A 498 -22.82 -10.65 32.08
N GLU A 499 -22.84 -11.28 33.23
CA GLU A 499 -23.70 -12.45 33.48
C GLU A 499 -25.19 -12.10 33.47
N ALA A 500 -25.57 -10.92 33.95
CA ALA A 500 -26.96 -10.44 33.88
C ALA A 500 -27.36 -10.15 32.42
N ILE A 501 -26.48 -9.48 31.65
CA ILE A 501 -26.68 -9.22 30.24
C ILE A 501 -26.79 -10.52 29.45
N ARG A 502 -25.89 -11.49 29.68
CA ARG A 502 -25.93 -12.80 29.06
C ARG A 502 -27.25 -13.51 29.34
N THR A 503 -27.70 -13.55 30.61
CA THR A 503 -28.95 -14.20 31.00
C THR A 503 -30.16 -13.54 30.32
N GLU A 504 -30.17 -12.23 30.20
CA GLU A 504 -31.25 -11.51 29.54
C GLU A 504 -31.26 -11.77 28.03
N LEU A 505 -30.10 -11.74 27.37
CA LEU A 505 -29.98 -12.01 25.94
C LEU A 505 -30.37 -13.45 25.57
N LEU A 506 -29.93 -14.44 26.33
CA LEU A 506 -30.26 -15.87 26.12
C LEU A 506 -31.73 -16.24 26.35
N ARG A 507 -32.56 -15.34 26.95
CA ARG A 507 -34.03 -15.56 26.99
C ARG A 507 -34.68 -15.43 25.63
N ARG A 508 -34.03 -14.86 24.67
CA ARG A 508 -34.54 -14.68 23.32
C ARG A 508 -34.23 -15.90 22.47
N PRO A 509 -35.23 -16.42 21.72
CA PRO A 509 -35.03 -17.61 20.87
C PRO A 509 -34.12 -17.36 19.64
N ASP A 510 -33.96 -16.09 19.24
CA ASP A 510 -33.11 -15.65 18.13
C ASP A 510 -31.63 -15.45 18.53
N ILE A 511 -31.31 -15.57 19.81
CA ILE A 511 -29.92 -15.53 20.35
C ILE A 511 -29.55 -16.92 20.85
N THR A 512 -28.58 -17.57 20.22
CA THR A 512 -28.22 -18.97 20.49
C THR A 512 -27.06 -19.13 21.45
N ALA A 513 -26.12 -18.19 21.48
CA ALA A 513 -24.98 -18.21 22.37
C ALA A 513 -24.48 -16.80 22.68
N VAL A 514 -23.91 -16.62 23.86
CA VAL A 514 -23.26 -15.39 24.30
C VAL A 514 -21.97 -15.74 25.02
N ALA A 515 -20.85 -15.18 24.60
CA ALA A 515 -19.54 -15.43 25.21
C ALA A 515 -18.77 -14.12 25.39
N ALA A 516 -17.91 -14.07 26.37
CA ALA A 516 -17.08 -12.93 26.68
C ALA A 516 -15.59 -13.31 26.61
N SER A 517 -14.75 -12.44 26.02
CA SER A 517 -13.32 -12.66 25.88
C SER A 517 -12.53 -11.35 25.87
N ASP A 518 -11.22 -11.45 26.12
CA ASP A 518 -10.32 -10.30 26.01
C ASP A 518 -9.90 -10.04 24.55
N SER A 519 -9.72 -11.11 23.78
CA SER A 519 -9.44 -11.03 22.34
C SER A 519 -10.42 -11.90 21.54
N LEU A 520 -10.64 -11.54 20.28
CA LEU A 520 -11.40 -12.36 19.33
C LEU A 520 -10.53 -13.51 18.77
N PRO A 521 -11.12 -14.60 18.27
CA PRO A 521 -10.35 -15.75 17.79
C PRO A 521 -9.34 -15.43 16.67
N ASN A 522 -9.57 -14.41 15.87
CA ASN A 522 -8.72 -14.02 14.75
C ASN A 522 -7.68 -12.94 15.09
N ASP A 523 -7.66 -12.42 16.32
CA ASP A 523 -6.81 -11.29 16.71
C ASP A 523 -6.26 -11.48 18.13
N VAL A 524 -5.55 -12.59 18.34
CA VAL A 524 -4.85 -12.85 19.62
C VAL A 524 -3.40 -12.38 19.45
N THR A 525 -3.13 -11.17 19.90
CA THR A 525 -1.82 -10.51 19.79
C THR A 525 -1.03 -10.52 21.11
N THR A 526 -1.67 -10.83 22.22
CA THR A 526 -1.03 -10.86 23.55
C THR A 526 -0.26 -12.16 23.75
N PHE A 527 1.00 -12.04 24.17
CA PHE A 527 1.89 -13.19 24.38
C PHE A 527 2.76 -13.03 25.61
N THR A 528 3.38 -14.12 26.03
CA THR A 528 4.42 -14.15 27.06
C THR A 528 5.58 -15.05 26.62
N SER A 529 6.79 -14.67 26.99
CA SER A 529 8.01 -15.47 26.75
C SER A 529 8.53 -16.13 28.02
N ARG A 530 7.67 -16.31 29.06
CA ARG A 530 8.07 -17.02 30.28
C ARG A 530 8.29 -18.50 30.00
N PRO A 531 9.22 -19.16 30.78
CA PRO A 531 9.44 -20.58 30.62
C PRO A 531 8.16 -21.37 30.88
N TRP A 532 7.91 -22.34 30.03
CA TRP A 532 6.82 -23.27 30.17
C TRP A 532 7.24 -24.44 31.08
N THR A 533 6.28 -25.07 31.69
CA THR A 533 6.54 -26.22 32.55
C THR A 533 7.35 -27.28 31.79
N GLY A 534 8.53 -27.63 32.28
CA GLY A 534 9.42 -28.66 31.75
C GLY A 534 10.47 -28.18 30.71
N LYS A 535 10.51 -26.91 30.34
CA LYS A 535 11.62 -26.38 29.50
C LYS A 535 12.59 -25.56 30.34
N SER A 536 13.89 -25.87 30.19
CA SER A 536 14.99 -25.06 30.73
C SER A 536 15.07 -23.68 30.05
N TYR A 537 15.54 -22.69 30.78
CA TYR A 537 15.85 -21.35 30.25
C TYR A 537 16.94 -21.44 29.14
N GLY A 538 16.55 -21.54 27.88
CA GLY A 538 17.50 -21.56 26.78
C GLY A 538 17.14 -20.55 25.68
N GLU A 539 15.99 -20.72 25.11
CA GLU A 539 15.38 -19.75 24.17
C GLU A 539 13.94 -19.53 24.60
N PRO A 540 13.53 -18.27 24.88
CA PRO A 540 12.16 -17.98 25.23
C PRO A 540 11.28 -18.15 23.98
N VAL A 541 10.56 -19.25 23.90
CA VAL A 541 9.55 -19.44 22.87
C VAL A 541 8.32 -18.65 23.26
N PRO A 542 7.88 -17.66 22.47
CA PRO A 542 6.67 -16.92 22.77
C PRO A 542 5.47 -17.86 22.75
N ILE A 543 4.59 -17.71 23.74
CA ILE A 543 3.29 -18.36 23.74
C ILE A 543 2.22 -17.29 23.81
N TYR A 544 1.31 -17.32 22.86
CA TYR A 544 0.18 -16.40 22.83
C TYR A 544 -0.89 -16.84 23.84
N TYR A 545 -1.69 -15.88 24.29
CA TYR A 545 -2.79 -16.23 25.19
C TYR A 545 -4.00 -15.33 24.97
N ASN A 546 -5.17 -15.93 25.23
CA ASN A 546 -6.42 -15.23 25.34
C ASN A 546 -7.04 -15.50 26.71
N THR A 547 -7.85 -14.58 27.19
CA THR A 547 -8.66 -14.73 28.37
C THR A 547 -10.12 -14.80 27.93
N ALA A 548 -10.84 -15.83 28.37
CA ALA A 548 -12.20 -16.05 27.90
C ALA A 548 -13.08 -16.67 29.01
N ASP A 549 -14.38 -16.62 28.78
CA ASP A 549 -15.37 -17.28 29.63
C ASP A 549 -15.66 -18.72 29.19
N TYR A 550 -16.64 -19.35 29.84
CA TYR A 550 -17.03 -20.75 29.59
C TYR A 550 -17.62 -20.99 28.20
N GLY A 551 -18.23 -19.95 27.57
CA GLY A 551 -18.97 -20.07 26.30
C GLY A 551 -18.13 -19.81 25.07
N PHE A 552 -16.89 -19.37 25.21
CA PHE A 552 -16.06 -18.90 24.10
C PHE A 552 -15.80 -20.00 23.05
N VAL A 553 -15.32 -21.15 23.48
CA VAL A 553 -14.97 -22.28 22.62
C VAL A 553 -16.19 -22.78 21.84
N ASP A 554 -17.33 -22.92 22.55
CA ASP A 554 -18.58 -23.43 21.95
C ASP A 554 -19.21 -22.41 20.99
N LEU A 555 -19.16 -21.10 21.34
CA LEU A 555 -19.72 -20.06 20.47
C LEU A 555 -19.01 -19.98 19.12
N PHE A 556 -17.68 -20.10 19.13
CA PHE A 556 -16.85 -20.06 17.95
C PHE A 556 -16.63 -21.42 17.29
N ASP A 557 -17.25 -22.49 17.79
CA ASP A 557 -17.13 -23.87 17.28
C ASP A 557 -15.65 -24.33 17.18
N ILE A 558 -14.83 -24.04 18.18
CA ILE A 558 -13.42 -24.47 18.21
C ILE A 558 -13.36 -25.93 18.70
N ASP A 559 -12.78 -26.81 17.88
CA ASP A 559 -12.69 -28.24 18.19
C ASP A 559 -11.75 -28.54 19.37
N ILE A 560 -12.18 -29.39 20.29
CA ILE A 560 -11.35 -29.97 21.37
C ILE A 560 -10.92 -31.38 20.94
N VAL A 561 -9.61 -31.59 20.73
CA VAL A 561 -9.06 -32.87 20.24
C VAL A 561 -8.71 -33.82 21.38
N GLN A 562 -8.43 -33.32 22.61
CA GLN A 562 -8.17 -34.12 23.79
C GLN A 562 -8.73 -33.42 25.03
N GLY A 563 -9.23 -34.19 25.97
CA GLY A 563 -9.77 -33.65 27.22
C GLY A 563 -11.18 -33.08 27.08
N ARG A 564 -11.44 -31.91 27.65
CA ARG A 564 -12.74 -31.25 27.65
C ARG A 564 -12.62 -29.72 27.57
N ASN A 565 -13.73 -29.06 27.25
CA ASN A 565 -13.89 -27.61 27.38
C ASN A 565 -14.02 -27.19 28.85
N PHE A 566 -13.95 -25.90 29.15
CA PHE A 566 -14.30 -25.30 30.40
C PHE A 566 -15.76 -25.60 30.75
N SER A 567 -16.05 -25.93 32.01
CA SER A 567 -17.41 -26.18 32.43
C SER A 567 -17.70 -25.69 33.87
N ARG A 568 -18.88 -25.12 34.06
CA ARG A 568 -19.37 -24.72 35.40
C ARG A 568 -19.63 -25.89 36.31
N GLU A 569 -19.74 -27.12 35.77
CA GLU A 569 -19.89 -28.35 36.53
C GLU A 569 -18.60 -28.76 37.30
N PHE A 570 -17.47 -28.18 36.89
CA PHE A 570 -16.18 -28.37 37.53
C PHE A 570 -15.73 -27.09 38.23
N PRO A 571 -16.02 -26.94 39.56
CA PRO A 571 -15.64 -25.74 40.31
C PRO A 571 -14.15 -25.42 40.29
N ALA A 572 -13.30 -26.45 40.10
CA ALA A 572 -11.86 -26.28 39.97
C ALA A 572 -11.43 -25.48 38.73
N ASP A 573 -12.27 -25.42 37.70
CA ASP A 573 -11.97 -24.66 36.50
C ASP A 573 -11.89 -23.16 36.79
N ALA A 574 -12.77 -22.63 37.66
CA ALA A 574 -12.74 -21.24 38.09
C ALA A 574 -11.45 -20.87 38.85
N ALA A 575 -10.80 -21.85 39.49
CA ALA A 575 -9.56 -21.64 40.22
C ALA A 575 -8.31 -21.61 39.33
N GLY A 576 -8.41 -22.09 38.06
CA GLY A 576 -7.29 -22.07 37.11
C GLY A 576 -7.31 -23.24 36.12
N ALA A 577 -8.19 -23.19 35.13
CA ALA A 577 -8.18 -24.11 34.02
C ALA A 577 -7.52 -23.45 32.78
N PHE A 578 -6.79 -24.26 32.00
CA PHE A 578 -6.15 -23.87 30.76
C PHE A 578 -6.55 -24.80 29.64
N LEU A 579 -6.81 -24.21 28.46
CA LEU A 579 -6.85 -24.92 27.20
C LEU A 579 -5.59 -24.52 26.39
N VAL A 580 -4.96 -25.48 25.72
CA VAL A 580 -3.79 -25.25 24.88
C VAL A 580 -4.07 -25.76 23.48
N ASN A 581 -3.43 -25.18 22.43
CA ASN A 581 -3.56 -25.71 21.07
C ASN A 581 -2.55 -26.84 20.82
N GLU A 582 -2.74 -27.63 19.73
CA GLU A 582 -1.85 -28.72 19.34
C GLU A 582 -0.40 -28.26 19.13
N THR A 583 -0.22 -27.05 18.57
CA THR A 583 1.11 -26.44 18.38
C THR A 583 1.80 -26.19 19.72
N ALA A 584 1.09 -25.77 20.76
CA ALA A 584 1.67 -25.63 22.10
C ALA A 584 2.14 -26.98 22.66
N VAL A 585 1.34 -28.05 22.50
CA VAL A 585 1.70 -29.41 22.92
C VAL A 585 2.96 -29.88 22.21
N ARG A 586 3.03 -29.73 20.87
CA ARG A 586 4.21 -30.10 20.07
C ARG A 586 5.45 -29.32 20.49
N THR A 587 5.31 -28.01 20.66
CA THR A 587 6.44 -27.11 21.04
C THR A 587 6.96 -27.41 22.44
N ALA A 588 6.08 -27.72 23.38
CA ALA A 588 6.46 -28.13 24.74
C ALA A 588 7.06 -29.55 24.79
N GLY A 589 6.77 -30.40 23.80
CA GLY A 589 7.18 -31.79 23.76
C GLY A 589 6.40 -32.66 24.77
N TRP A 590 5.16 -32.28 25.13
CA TRP A 590 4.32 -33.05 26.07
C TRP A 590 3.78 -34.29 25.39
N LYS A 591 3.98 -35.44 26.01
CA LYS A 591 3.38 -36.73 25.60
C LYS A 591 1.95 -36.85 26.13
N ASP A 592 1.74 -36.36 27.36
CA ASP A 592 0.45 -36.34 28.04
C ASP A 592 0.22 -34.93 28.57
N PRO A 593 -0.50 -34.07 27.83
CA PRO A 593 -0.72 -32.68 28.21
C PRO A 593 -1.78 -32.50 29.29
N LEU A 594 -2.73 -33.43 29.42
CA LEU A 594 -3.85 -33.28 30.34
C LEU A 594 -3.40 -33.40 31.80
N GLY A 595 -3.89 -32.49 32.65
CA GLY A 595 -3.53 -32.43 34.07
C GLY A 595 -2.16 -31.83 34.38
N GLN A 596 -1.35 -31.50 33.36
CA GLN A 596 -0.07 -30.78 33.55
C GLN A 596 -0.31 -29.45 34.27
N GLU A 597 0.58 -29.13 35.20
CA GLU A 597 0.57 -27.80 35.84
C GLU A 597 1.02 -26.74 34.88
N PHE A 598 0.24 -25.71 34.75
CA PHE A 598 0.52 -24.54 33.92
C PHE A 598 0.40 -23.26 34.73
N THR A 599 1.24 -22.26 34.40
CA THR A 599 1.25 -20.99 35.13
C THR A 599 1.06 -19.84 34.19
N HIS A 600 -0.03 -19.09 34.37
CA HIS A 600 -0.25 -17.83 33.65
C HIS A 600 0.82 -16.80 34.03
N TRP A 601 1.13 -15.89 33.11
CA TRP A 601 2.21 -14.89 33.28
C TRP A 601 2.02 -14.01 34.57
N ARG A 602 0.78 -13.80 35.01
CA ARG A 602 0.49 -13.08 36.27
C ARG A 602 0.69 -13.93 37.52
N GLY A 603 1.08 -15.20 37.38
CA GLY A 603 1.36 -16.09 38.50
C GLY A 603 0.21 -17.02 38.88
N ASN A 604 -0.96 -16.89 38.23
CA ASN A 604 -2.09 -17.81 38.44
C ASN A 604 -1.69 -19.23 38.01
N LYS A 605 -1.76 -20.20 38.94
CA LYS A 605 -1.44 -21.59 38.68
C LYS A 605 -2.71 -22.37 38.41
N GLY A 606 -2.64 -23.35 37.54
CA GLY A 606 -3.76 -24.24 37.26
C GLY A 606 -3.32 -25.44 36.42
N ARG A 607 -4.29 -26.12 35.81
CA ARG A 607 -4.03 -27.36 35.04
C ARG A 607 -4.59 -27.25 33.62
N ILE A 608 -3.94 -27.94 32.70
CA ILE A 608 -4.44 -28.12 31.35
C ILE A 608 -5.62 -29.11 31.41
N VAL A 609 -6.80 -28.66 30.99
CA VAL A 609 -8.04 -29.48 31.01
C VAL A 609 -8.41 -29.98 29.64
N GLY A 610 -7.90 -29.37 28.58
CA GLY A 610 -8.13 -29.80 27.20
C GLY A 610 -7.12 -29.24 26.21
N VAL A 611 -7.06 -29.91 25.04
CA VAL A 611 -6.26 -29.52 23.91
C VAL A 611 -7.19 -29.15 22.76
N MET A 612 -7.08 -27.90 22.28
CA MET A 612 -7.79 -27.40 21.12
C MET A 612 -7.07 -27.80 19.84
N LYS A 613 -7.82 -28.07 18.78
CA LYS A 613 -7.29 -28.14 17.44
C LYS A 613 -6.61 -26.82 17.08
N ASP A 614 -5.56 -26.86 16.27
CA ASP A 614 -4.92 -25.65 15.77
C ASP A 614 -5.90 -24.84 14.95
N PHE A 615 -6.02 -23.54 15.23
CA PHE A 615 -6.84 -22.60 14.47
C PHE A 615 -6.07 -21.31 14.20
N HIS A 616 -6.47 -20.57 13.15
CA HIS A 616 -5.79 -19.34 12.72
C HIS A 616 -6.16 -18.14 13.59
N PHE A 617 -5.51 -17.99 14.73
CA PHE A 617 -5.77 -16.88 15.65
C PHE A 617 -4.98 -15.60 15.31
N GLN A 618 -4.17 -15.62 14.26
CA GLN A 618 -3.45 -14.49 13.67
C GLN A 618 -3.64 -14.47 12.15
N SER A 619 -3.10 -13.46 11.48
CA SER A 619 -3.12 -13.36 10.03
C SER A 619 -2.52 -14.61 9.37
N LEU A 620 -3.10 -15.04 8.23
CA LEU A 620 -2.58 -16.13 7.38
C LEU A 620 -1.18 -15.88 6.81
N HIS A 621 -0.61 -14.70 7.04
CA HIS A 621 0.82 -14.43 6.78
C HIS A 621 1.74 -15.18 7.73
N GLN A 622 1.26 -15.55 8.92
CA GLN A 622 2.06 -16.19 9.96
C GLN A 622 1.66 -17.66 10.17
N PRO A 623 2.60 -18.54 10.50
CA PRO A 623 2.26 -19.91 10.88
C PRO A 623 1.55 -19.90 12.24
N ILE A 624 0.68 -20.91 12.48
CA ILE A 624 0.01 -21.08 13.77
C ILE A 624 1.06 -21.27 14.86
N ALA A 625 1.04 -20.37 15.85
CA ALA A 625 1.96 -20.35 16.98
C ALA A 625 1.36 -21.09 18.20
N PRO A 626 2.16 -21.36 19.25
CA PRO A 626 1.66 -21.85 20.52
C PRO A 626 0.65 -20.87 21.15
N LEU A 627 -0.51 -21.40 21.58
CA LEU A 627 -1.59 -20.62 22.17
C LEU A 627 -2.13 -21.33 23.42
N TYR A 628 -2.46 -20.56 24.47
CA TYR A 628 -3.33 -21.04 25.54
C TYR A 628 -4.50 -20.09 25.77
N ILE A 629 -5.64 -20.63 26.20
CA ILE A 629 -6.80 -19.88 26.71
C ILE A 629 -6.87 -20.10 28.21
N PHE A 630 -7.01 -18.99 28.94
CA PHE A 630 -7.16 -19.00 30.39
C PHE A 630 -8.60 -18.60 30.76
N LEU A 631 -9.23 -19.39 31.60
CA LEU A 631 -10.58 -19.08 32.08
C LEU A 631 -10.55 -17.91 33.06
N ASN A 632 -11.08 -16.79 32.69
CA ASN A 632 -11.29 -15.62 33.55
C ASN A 632 -12.48 -14.79 33.03
N PRO A 633 -13.69 -15.03 33.57
CA PRO A 633 -14.90 -14.34 33.11
C PRO A 633 -14.91 -12.83 33.37
N ASP A 634 -14.04 -12.30 34.24
CA ASP A 634 -14.03 -10.89 34.63
C ASP A 634 -13.12 -10.03 33.74
N ALA A 635 -12.15 -10.64 33.04
CA ALA A 635 -11.20 -9.93 32.17
C ALA A 635 -11.68 -9.99 30.72
N VAL A 636 -12.61 -9.09 30.37
CA VAL A 636 -13.27 -9.10 29.05
C VAL A 636 -13.22 -7.74 28.38
N SER A 637 -12.93 -7.74 27.11
CA SER A 637 -12.95 -6.59 26.22
C SER A 637 -14.05 -6.67 25.15
N PHE A 638 -14.55 -7.89 24.88
CA PHE A 638 -15.59 -8.16 23.88
C PHE A 638 -16.67 -9.07 24.43
N LEU A 639 -17.93 -8.78 24.06
CA LEU A 639 -19.07 -9.68 24.21
C LEU A 639 -19.51 -10.12 22.80
N SER A 640 -19.39 -11.40 22.53
CA SER A 640 -19.78 -12.05 21.28
C SER A 640 -21.17 -12.65 21.42
N VAL A 641 -22.08 -12.35 20.50
CA VAL A 641 -23.47 -12.78 20.50
C VAL A 641 -23.76 -13.54 19.21
N LYS A 642 -23.99 -14.84 19.27
CA LYS A 642 -24.37 -15.67 18.11
C LYS A 642 -25.88 -15.57 17.90
N ILE A 643 -26.28 -15.07 16.75
CA ILE A 643 -27.69 -14.87 16.41
C ILE A 643 -28.15 -15.88 15.36
N ARG A 644 -29.43 -16.25 15.41
CA ARG A 644 -30.12 -17.03 14.39
C ARG A 644 -31.40 -16.29 14.04
N SER A 645 -31.33 -15.23 13.27
CA SER A 645 -32.48 -14.38 13.01
C SER A 645 -32.66 -14.11 11.52
N THR A 646 -33.90 -14.14 11.06
CA THR A 646 -34.33 -13.63 9.76
C THR A 646 -34.61 -12.12 9.81
N ASP A 647 -34.79 -11.55 11.02
CA ASP A 647 -34.98 -10.12 11.27
C ASP A 647 -33.83 -9.60 12.14
N VAL A 648 -32.70 -9.41 11.51
CA VAL A 648 -31.46 -8.90 12.16
C VAL A 648 -31.66 -7.53 12.80
N PRO A 649 -32.36 -6.53 12.17
CA PRO A 649 -32.62 -5.24 12.80
C PRO A 649 -33.38 -5.33 14.13
N ALA A 650 -34.40 -6.17 14.21
CA ALA A 650 -35.16 -6.35 15.45
C ALA A 650 -34.33 -7.03 16.54
N THR A 651 -33.46 -7.96 16.17
CA THR A 651 -32.53 -8.61 17.11
C THR A 651 -31.50 -7.61 17.63
N LEU A 652 -30.92 -6.78 16.77
CA LEU A 652 -29.97 -5.73 17.16
C LEU A 652 -30.62 -4.68 18.07
N ALA A 653 -31.84 -4.26 17.77
CA ALA A 653 -32.59 -3.31 18.63
C ALA A 653 -32.84 -3.88 20.04
N ALA A 654 -33.06 -5.20 20.16
CA ALA A 654 -33.22 -5.84 21.43
C ALA A 654 -31.89 -5.98 22.20
N ILE A 655 -30.79 -6.28 21.51
CA ILE A 655 -29.43 -6.27 22.10
C ILE A 655 -29.10 -4.88 22.61
N GLU A 656 -29.38 -3.84 21.81
CA GLU A 656 -29.19 -2.43 22.20
C GLU A 656 -30.00 -2.07 23.45
N ALA A 657 -31.28 -2.47 23.51
CA ALA A 657 -32.14 -2.21 24.67
C ALA A 657 -31.59 -2.89 25.94
N GLY A 658 -31.11 -4.12 25.81
CA GLY A 658 -30.44 -4.83 26.91
C GLY A 658 -29.17 -4.15 27.37
N PHE A 659 -28.34 -3.70 26.43
CA PHE A 659 -27.09 -3.00 26.72
C PHE A 659 -27.31 -1.64 27.38
N LYS A 660 -28.23 -0.82 26.85
CA LYS A 660 -28.56 0.52 27.36
C LYS A 660 -29.15 0.53 28.78
N ARG A 661 -29.72 -0.59 29.26
CA ARG A 661 -30.16 -0.70 30.66
C ARG A 661 -29.02 -0.57 31.65
N PHE A 662 -27.85 -1.13 31.31
CA PHE A 662 -26.69 -1.14 32.20
C PHE A 662 -25.77 0.06 31.95
N SER A 663 -25.83 0.63 30.75
CA SER A 663 -24.99 1.77 30.37
C SER A 663 -25.72 2.73 29.43
N PRO A 664 -26.64 3.57 29.96
CA PRO A 664 -27.52 4.43 29.16
C PRO A 664 -26.75 5.54 28.38
N HIS A 665 -25.61 5.97 28.90
CA HIS A 665 -24.81 7.06 28.30
C HIS A 665 -23.83 6.58 27.25
N TRP A 666 -23.52 5.29 27.20
CA TRP A 666 -22.64 4.75 26.16
C TRP A 666 -23.41 4.55 24.86
N PRO A 667 -22.95 5.14 23.75
CA PRO A 667 -23.49 4.82 22.44
C PRO A 667 -23.36 3.33 22.17
N PHE A 668 -24.44 2.73 21.67
CA PHE A 668 -24.41 1.33 21.26
C PHE A 668 -23.64 1.18 19.96
N THR A 669 -22.53 0.46 20.01
CA THR A 669 -21.70 0.12 18.85
C THR A 669 -21.60 -1.38 18.73
N TYR A 670 -21.66 -1.86 17.51
CA TYR A 670 -21.49 -3.29 17.21
C TYR A 670 -20.79 -3.45 15.86
N SER A 671 -20.24 -4.63 15.64
CA SER A 671 -19.73 -5.07 14.35
C SER A 671 -20.10 -6.53 14.12
N PHE A 672 -20.30 -6.93 12.86
CA PHE A 672 -20.35 -8.35 12.56
C PHE A 672 -18.94 -8.92 12.49
N PHE A 673 -18.75 -10.14 12.98
CA PHE A 673 -17.42 -10.73 13.05
C PHE A 673 -16.84 -11.04 11.66
N ASP A 674 -17.67 -11.44 10.70
CA ASP A 674 -17.29 -11.61 9.30
C ASP A 674 -16.87 -10.31 8.62
N ASP A 675 -17.53 -9.18 8.92
CA ASP A 675 -17.11 -7.86 8.44
C ASP A 675 -15.75 -7.45 9.03
N MET A 676 -15.52 -7.70 10.32
CA MET A 676 -14.22 -7.43 10.95
C MET A 676 -13.10 -8.27 10.32
N PHE A 677 -13.38 -9.54 10.04
CA PHE A 677 -12.45 -10.42 9.36
C PHE A 677 -12.16 -9.94 7.92
N ALA A 678 -13.18 -9.49 7.18
CA ALA A 678 -13.00 -8.94 5.84
C ALA A 678 -12.11 -7.70 5.83
N ARG A 679 -12.25 -6.82 6.83
CA ARG A 679 -11.42 -5.61 6.99
C ARG A 679 -9.96 -5.94 7.26
N ALA A 680 -9.65 -7.04 7.92
CA ALA A 680 -8.27 -7.46 8.17
C ALA A 680 -7.48 -7.74 6.87
N TYR A 681 -8.17 -7.90 5.73
CA TYR A 681 -7.57 -8.15 4.41
C TYR A 681 -7.91 -7.05 3.39
N GLU A 682 -8.30 -5.86 3.85
CA GLU A 682 -8.62 -4.73 2.96
C GLU A 682 -7.41 -4.25 2.16
N ASP A 683 -6.22 -4.31 2.73
CA ASP A 683 -4.98 -3.89 2.05
C ASP A 683 -4.66 -4.79 0.84
N GLU A 684 -4.86 -6.10 0.97
CA GLU A 684 -4.71 -7.04 -0.14
C GLU A 684 -5.78 -6.85 -1.21
N GLN A 685 -7.02 -6.51 -0.83
CA GLN A 685 -8.08 -6.19 -1.78
C GLN A 685 -7.79 -4.91 -2.56
N ARG A 686 -7.23 -3.90 -1.89
CA ARG A 686 -6.74 -2.67 -2.55
C ARG A 686 -5.63 -3.00 -3.53
N LEU A 687 -4.69 -3.85 -3.13
CA LEU A 687 -3.62 -4.30 -4.00
C LEU A 687 -4.18 -4.97 -5.26
N GLU A 688 -5.11 -5.92 -5.12
CA GLU A 688 -5.81 -6.56 -6.26
C GLU A 688 -6.42 -5.51 -7.18
N THR A 689 -7.14 -4.53 -6.62
CA THR A 689 -7.82 -3.48 -7.37
C THR A 689 -6.83 -2.59 -8.12
N VAL A 690 -5.76 -2.15 -7.45
CA VAL A 690 -4.70 -1.33 -8.06
C VAL A 690 -4.02 -2.07 -9.21
N PHE A 691 -3.62 -3.33 -8.99
CA PHE A 691 -3.02 -4.16 -10.05
C PHE A 691 -3.99 -4.41 -11.21
N GLY A 692 -5.27 -4.67 -10.91
CA GLY A 692 -6.31 -4.85 -11.92
C GLY A 692 -6.49 -3.61 -12.81
N VAL A 693 -6.55 -2.42 -12.20
CA VAL A 693 -6.64 -1.14 -12.92
C VAL A 693 -5.39 -0.92 -13.79
N LEU A 694 -4.20 -1.13 -13.23
CA LEU A 694 -2.93 -0.95 -13.96
C LEU A 694 -2.79 -1.95 -15.12
N ALA A 695 -3.16 -3.21 -14.90
CA ALA A 695 -3.20 -4.22 -15.97
C ALA A 695 -4.21 -3.83 -17.07
N GLY A 696 -5.39 -3.36 -16.69
CA GLY A 696 -6.40 -2.85 -17.63
C GLY A 696 -5.89 -1.68 -18.48
N LEU A 697 -5.23 -0.69 -17.84
CA LEU A 697 -4.62 0.44 -18.54
C LEU A 697 -3.49 -0.01 -19.48
N ALA A 698 -2.62 -0.94 -19.04
CA ALA A 698 -1.58 -1.50 -19.89
C ALA A 698 -2.17 -2.24 -21.11
N VAL A 699 -3.25 -2.99 -20.94
CA VAL A 699 -3.99 -3.64 -22.03
C VAL A 699 -4.54 -2.60 -23.01
N VAL A 700 -5.20 -1.55 -22.52
CA VAL A 700 -5.75 -0.47 -23.38
C VAL A 700 -4.64 0.18 -24.20
N ILE A 701 -3.51 0.55 -23.58
CA ILE A 701 -2.38 1.17 -24.28
C ILE A 701 -1.77 0.19 -25.31
N ALA A 702 -1.66 -1.10 -24.96
CA ALA A 702 -1.19 -2.14 -25.88
C ALA A 702 -2.12 -2.31 -27.09
N CYS A 703 -3.43 -2.30 -26.86
CA CYS A 703 -4.44 -2.36 -27.92
C CYS A 703 -4.39 -1.14 -28.85
N LEU A 704 -4.25 0.08 -28.30
CA LEU A 704 -4.08 1.30 -29.11
C LEU A 704 -2.86 1.21 -30.02
N GLY A 705 -1.75 0.66 -29.52
CA GLY A 705 -0.54 0.41 -30.30
C GLY A 705 -0.74 -0.61 -31.41
N LEU A 706 -1.33 -1.75 -31.07
CA LEU A 706 -1.59 -2.82 -32.02
C LEU A 706 -2.61 -2.39 -33.10
N PHE A 707 -3.65 -1.67 -32.72
CA PHE A 707 -4.63 -1.10 -33.64
C PHE A 707 -3.99 -0.14 -34.61
N GLY A 708 -3.17 0.81 -34.14
CA GLY A 708 -2.47 1.74 -34.99
C GLY A 708 -1.51 1.06 -35.99
N LEU A 709 -0.80 0.00 -35.52
CA LEU A 709 0.06 -0.82 -36.38
C LEU A 709 -0.75 -1.62 -37.42
N SER A 710 -1.92 -2.16 -37.05
CA SER A 710 -2.78 -2.90 -37.98
C SER A 710 -3.35 -2.00 -39.06
N VAL A 711 -3.73 -0.75 -38.73
CA VAL A 711 -4.15 0.28 -39.71
C VAL A 711 -3.02 0.54 -40.69
N PHE A 712 -1.82 0.80 -40.17
CA PHE A 712 -0.65 1.08 -41.01
C PHE A 712 -0.27 -0.09 -41.93
N THR A 713 -0.24 -1.32 -41.38
CA THR A 713 0.08 -2.52 -42.18
C THR A 713 -0.93 -2.76 -43.29
N ALA A 714 -2.21 -2.50 -43.00
CA ALA A 714 -3.29 -2.59 -44.00
C ALA A 714 -3.14 -1.52 -45.11
N GLU A 715 -2.80 -0.27 -44.74
CA GLU A 715 -2.53 0.81 -45.72
C GLU A 715 -1.35 0.48 -46.62
N GLN A 716 -0.26 -0.07 -46.07
CA GLN A 716 0.92 -0.47 -46.86
C GLN A 716 0.62 -1.59 -47.84
N ARG A 717 -0.25 -2.55 -47.45
CA ARG A 717 -0.58 -3.72 -48.28
C ARG A 717 -1.86 -3.51 -49.10
N THR A 718 -2.40 -2.28 -49.20
CA THR A 718 -3.67 -2.00 -49.88
C THR A 718 -3.66 -2.50 -51.32
N ARG A 719 -2.56 -2.31 -52.09
CA ARG A 719 -2.42 -2.82 -53.43
C ARG A 719 -2.35 -4.34 -53.51
N GLU A 720 -1.60 -5.01 -52.62
CA GLU A 720 -1.52 -6.45 -52.51
C GLU A 720 -2.90 -7.07 -52.19
N ILE A 721 -3.60 -6.46 -51.24
CA ILE A 721 -4.97 -6.85 -50.87
C ILE A 721 -5.92 -6.67 -52.07
N GLY A 722 -5.83 -5.52 -52.79
CA GLY A 722 -6.64 -5.26 -53.95
C GLY A 722 -6.41 -6.29 -55.08
N ILE A 723 -5.15 -6.64 -55.40
CA ILE A 723 -4.80 -7.66 -56.38
C ILE A 723 -5.34 -9.04 -55.95
N ARG A 724 -5.16 -9.46 -54.70
CA ARG A 724 -5.64 -10.73 -54.21
C ARG A 724 -7.19 -10.83 -54.27
N LYS A 725 -7.90 -9.72 -53.97
CA LYS A 725 -9.35 -9.66 -54.09
C LYS A 725 -9.84 -9.86 -55.52
N VAL A 726 -9.18 -9.15 -56.51
CA VAL A 726 -9.48 -9.33 -57.93
C VAL A 726 -9.23 -10.76 -58.40
N LEU A 727 -8.24 -11.43 -57.78
CA LEU A 727 -7.93 -12.84 -58.02
C LEU A 727 -8.82 -13.83 -57.24
N GLY A 728 -9.87 -13.36 -56.52
CA GLY A 728 -10.87 -14.20 -55.86
C GLY A 728 -10.54 -14.61 -54.41
N ALA A 729 -9.58 -13.96 -53.75
CA ALA A 729 -9.28 -14.27 -52.37
C ALA A 729 -10.45 -13.94 -51.43
N ALA A 730 -10.89 -14.93 -50.63
CA ALA A 730 -11.91 -14.75 -49.61
C ALA A 730 -11.50 -13.75 -48.53
N PRO A 731 -12.45 -12.92 -48.01
CA PRO A 731 -12.16 -11.94 -46.95
C PRO A 731 -11.46 -12.55 -45.73
N GLY A 732 -11.85 -13.78 -45.34
CA GLY A 732 -11.23 -14.50 -44.19
C GLY A 732 -9.74 -14.80 -44.41
N GLY A 733 -9.31 -15.12 -45.66
CA GLY A 733 -7.89 -15.35 -45.95
C GLY A 733 -7.05 -14.07 -45.84
N ILE A 734 -7.63 -12.91 -46.16
CA ILE A 734 -6.97 -11.61 -46.02
C ILE A 734 -6.85 -11.23 -44.53
N VAL A 735 -7.90 -11.48 -43.74
CA VAL A 735 -7.89 -11.27 -42.29
C VAL A 735 -6.83 -12.14 -41.63
N LEU A 736 -6.77 -13.43 -41.96
CA LEU A 736 -5.77 -14.36 -41.43
C LEU A 736 -4.33 -13.93 -41.79
N LEU A 737 -4.10 -13.46 -43.00
CA LEU A 737 -2.80 -12.97 -43.45
C LEU A 737 -2.31 -11.78 -42.64
N LEU A 738 -3.18 -10.78 -42.41
CA LEU A 738 -2.86 -9.57 -41.65
C LEU A 738 -2.69 -9.87 -40.14
N SER A 739 -3.47 -10.81 -39.62
CA SER A 739 -3.46 -11.18 -38.19
C SER A 739 -2.26 -12.07 -37.82
N ARG A 740 -1.81 -12.98 -38.70
CA ARG A 740 -0.77 -13.98 -38.41
C ARG A 740 0.55 -13.35 -37.93
N GLU A 741 0.98 -12.27 -38.56
CA GLU A 741 2.27 -11.61 -38.25
C GLU A 741 2.20 -10.92 -36.86
N LEU A 742 1.09 -10.28 -36.52
CA LEU A 742 0.89 -9.58 -35.26
C LEU A 742 0.62 -10.54 -34.10
N LEU A 743 -0.23 -11.53 -34.31
CA LEU A 743 -0.54 -12.55 -33.30
C LEU A 743 0.66 -13.45 -32.99
N GLY A 744 1.52 -13.73 -33.98
CA GLY A 744 2.80 -14.44 -33.77
C GLY A 744 3.69 -13.73 -32.73
N GLY A 745 3.73 -12.39 -32.76
CA GLY A 745 4.44 -11.60 -31.75
C GLY A 745 3.85 -11.75 -30.34
N VAL A 746 2.52 -11.81 -30.21
CA VAL A 746 1.82 -12.00 -28.92
C VAL A 746 2.07 -13.41 -28.35
N LEU A 747 2.12 -14.43 -29.22
CA LEU A 747 2.45 -15.79 -28.78
C LEU A 747 3.88 -15.89 -28.26
N VAL A 748 4.85 -15.28 -28.92
CA VAL A 748 6.24 -15.18 -28.42
C VAL A 748 6.30 -14.41 -27.11
N ALA A 749 5.54 -13.31 -27.00
CA ALA A 749 5.45 -12.53 -25.76
C ALA A 749 4.91 -13.37 -24.58
N ASN A 750 3.95 -14.27 -24.81
CA ASN A 750 3.46 -15.21 -23.79
C ASN A 750 4.59 -16.13 -23.28
N VAL A 751 5.37 -16.72 -24.20
CA VAL A 751 6.50 -17.59 -23.82
C VAL A 751 7.53 -16.85 -22.96
N LEU A 752 7.79 -15.58 -23.26
CA LEU A 752 8.73 -14.74 -22.50
C LEU A 752 8.12 -14.28 -21.16
N ALA A 753 6.81 -14.03 -21.12
CA ALA A 753 6.12 -13.52 -19.93
C ALA A 753 6.01 -14.58 -18.82
N TRP A 754 5.83 -15.86 -19.15
CA TRP A 754 5.61 -16.92 -18.18
C TRP A 754 6.74 -17.08 -17.15
N PRO A 755 8.03 -17.21 -17.54
CA PRO A 755 9.14 -17.30 -16.58
C PRO A 755 9.24 -16.05 -15.69
N VAL A 756 9.05 -14.86 -16.27
CA VAL A 756 9.14 -13.59 -15.54
C VAL A 756 8.00 -13.50 -14.52
N ALA A 757 6.76 -13.77 -14.95
CA ALA A 757 5.60 -13.75 -14.07
C ALA A 757 5.72 -14.79 -12.95
N TRP A 758 6.18 -16.03 -13.27
CA TRP A 758 6.41 -17.07 -12.28
C TRP A 758 7.41 -16.63 -11.21
N PHE A 759 8.53 -16.02 -11.61
CA PHE A 759 9.54 -15.53 -10.67
C PHE A 759 8.99 -14.43 -9.76
N VAL A 760 8.31 -13.43 -10.34
CA VAL A 760 7.74 -12.29 -9.60
C VAL A 760 6.65 -12.76 -8.63
N THR A 761 5.71 -13.57 -9.11
CA THR A 761 4.58 -14.03 -8.28
C THR A 761 5.02 -15.00 -7.19
N ARG A 762 5.99 -15.89 -7.48
CA ARG A 762 6.57 -16.78 -6.47
C ARG A 762 7.24 -15.99 -5.36
N ARG A 763 8.04 -14.98 -5.71
CA ARG A 763 8.72 -14.13 -4.73
C ARG A 763 7.73 -13.38 -3.84
N TRP A 764 6.63 -12.91 -4.41
CA TRP A 764 5.56 -12.25 -3.66
C TRP A 764 4.84 -13.24 -2.73
N LEU A 765 4.50 -14.44 -3.20
CA LEU A 765 3.86 -15.48 -2.40
C LEU A 765 4.73 -16.00 -1.24
N GLU A 766 6.06 -15.83 -1.28
CA GLU A 766 6.96 -16.21 -0.18
C GLU A 766 6.69 -15.40 1.11
N ALA A 767 6.02 -14.25 1.03
CA ALA A 767 5.60 -13.46 2.18
C ALA A 767 4.44 -14.09 2.98
N TYR A 768 3.78 -15.12 2.43
CA TYR A 768 2.64 -15.81 3.05
C TYR A 768 3.04 -17.19 3.55
N ALA A 769 2.75 -17.47 4.84
CA ALA A 769 2.93 -18.82 5.39
C ALA A 769 1.94 -19.80 4.75
N TYR A 770 0.70 -19.35 4.51
CA TYR A 770 -0.37 -20.11 3.85
C TYR A 770 -0.66 -19.49 2.49
N ARG A 771 -0.30 -20.21 1.42
CA ARG A 771 -0.33 -19.69 0.06
C ARG A 771 -0.88 -20.68 -0.94
N VAL A 772 -1.47 -20.16 -2.03
CA VAL A 772 -1.85 -20.98 -3.17
C VAL A 772 -0.60 -21.49 -3.87
N GLU A 773 -0.65 -22.74 -4.36
CA GLU A 773 0.33 -23.17 -5.33
C GLU A 773 0.07 -22.44 -6.65
N ALA A 774 1.11 -21.78 -7.19
CA ALA A 774 1.02 -21.10 -8.47
C ALA A 774 0.80 -22.12 -9.59
N GLY A 775 -0.45 -22.53 -9.80
CA GLY A 775 -0.88 -23.46 -10.83
C GLY A 775 -0.75 -22.86 -12.25
N VAL A 776 -0.95 -23.68 -13.27
CA VAL A 776 -0.90 -23.26 -14.69
C VAL A 776 -2.12 -22.41 -15.08
N GLN A 777 -3.22 -22.45 -14.31
CA GLN A 777 -4.49 -21.80 -14.63
C GLN A 777 -4.39 -20.29 -14.85
N PRO A 778 -3.79 -19.47 -13.94
CA PRO A 778 -3.62 -18.03 -14.15
C PRO A 778 -2.83 -17.69 -15.41
N PHE A 779 -1.82 -18.51 -15.73
CA PHE A 779 -0.97 -18.33 -16.91
C PHE A 779 -1.73 -18.62 -18.20
N ALA A 780 -2.47 -19.73 -18.25
CA ALA A 780 -3.29 -20.10 -19.39
C ALA A 780 -4.45 -19.09 -19.62
N ALA A 781 -5.10 -18.63 -18.57
CA ALA A 781 -6.15 -17.62 -18.63
C ALA A 781 -5.61 -16.29 -19.17
N ALA A 782 -4.48 -15.80 -18.66
CA ALA A 782 -3.83 -14.58 -19.13
C ALA A 782 -3.39 -14.69 -20.60
N ALA A 783 -2.81 -15.84 -20.99
CA ALA A 783 -2.40 -16.12 -22.38
C ALA A 783 -3.60 -16.07 -23.32
N THR A 784 -4.69 -16.75 -22.94
CA THR A 784 -5.92 -16.78 -23.72
C THR A 784 -6.51 -15.37 -23.86
N LEU A 785 -6.61 -14.64 -22.75
CA LEU A 785 -7.13 -13.26 -22.73
C LEU A 785 -6.30 -12.34 -23.62
N ALA A 786 -4.98 -12.40 -23.54
CA ALA A 786 -4.08 -11.59 -24.37
C ALA A 786 -4.24 -11.88 -25.88
N VAL A 787 -4.33 -13.18 -26.26
CA VAL A 787 -4.53 -13.58 -27.66
C VAL A 787 -5.92 -13.16 -28.16
N VAL A 788 -6.97 -13.33 -27.36
CA VAL A 788 -8.34 -12.91 -27.72
C VAL A 788 -8.41 -11.39 -27.92
N ILE A 789 -7.90 -10.60 -26.98
CA ILE A 789 -7.91 -9.14 -27.06
C ILE A 789 -7.10 -8.66 -28.27
N ALA A 790 -5.89 -9.20 -28.48
CA ALA A 790 -5.08 -8.88 -29.65
C ALA A 790 -5.78 -9.27 -30.96
N GLY A 791 -6.38 -10.46 -31.00
CA GLY A 791 -7.13 -10.96 -32.14
C GLY A 791 -8.32 -10.06 -32.48
N LEU A 792 -9.12 -9.68 -31.50
CA LEU A 792 -10.24 -8.76 -31.67
C LEU A 792 -9.78 -7.38 -32.20
N THR A 793 -8.71 -6.84 -31.60
CA THR A 793 -8.15 -5.52 -31.98
C THR A 793 -7.70 -5.50 -33.44
N VAL A 794 -7.00 -6.54 -33.89
CA VAL A 794 -6.50 -6.66 -35.27
C VAL A 794 -7.63 -6.96 -36.24
N SER A 795 -8.60 -7.81 -35.85
CA SER A 795 -9.71 -8.26 -36.70
C SER A 795 -10.63 -7.09 -37.13
N VAL A 796 -10.88 -6.12 -36.25
CA VAL A 796 -11.69 -4.93 -36.57
C VAL A 796 -11.13 -4.20 -37.78
N GLN A 797 -9.84 -3.99 -37.84
CA GLN A 797 -9.20 -3.27 -38.95
C GLN A 797 -9.00 -4.18 -40.17
N ALA A 798 -8.66 -5.45 -39.95
CA ALA A 798 -8.48 -6.40 -41.04
C ALA A 798 -9.79 -6.65 -41.83
N VAL A 799 -10.93 -6.74 -41.12
CA VAL A 799 -12.27 -6.86 -41.74
C VAL A 799 -12.60 -5.61 -42.53
N ARG A 800 -12.39 -4.40 -41.98
CA ARG A 800 -12.62 -3.14 -42.71
C ARG A 800 -11.80 -3.10 -44.00
N SER A 801 -10.54 -3.51 -43.97
CA SER A 801 -9.66 -3.54 -45.18
C SER A 801 -10.07 -4.64 -46.14
N ALA A 802 -10.52 -5.79 -45.64
CA ALA A 802 -11.01 -6.89 -46.47
C ALA A 802 -12.37 -6.57 -47.14
N LEU A 803 -13.20 -5.72 -46.56
CA LEU A 803 -14.51 -5.29 -47.15
C LEU A 803 -14.36 -4.05 -48.05
N ALA A 804 -13.28 -3.29 -48.02
CA ALA A 804 -13.07 -2.10 -48.87
C ALA A 804 -13.15 -2.43 -50.37
N ASN A 805 -13.71 -1.50 -51.17
CA ASN A 805 -13.89 -1.68 -52.60
C ASN A 805 -12.53 -1.81 -53.30
N PRO A 806 -12.27 -2.89 -54.12
CA PRO A 806 -11.00 -3.06 -54.84
C PRO A 806 -10.72 -1.95 -55.87
N ALA A 807 -11.77 -1.37 -56.50
CA ALA A 807 -11.63 -0.28 -57.44
C ALA A 807 -11.04 1.00 -56.81
N ASP A 808 -11.45 1.34 -55.56
CA ASP A 808 -10.92 2.47 -54.80
C ASP A 808 -9.50 2.22 -54.34
N SER A 809 -9.15 0.96 -54.06
CA SER A 809 -7.82 0.50 -53.63
C SER A 809 -6.78 0.65 -54.78
N LEU A 810 -7.20 0.52 -56.03
CA LEU A 810 -6.33 0.64 -57.22
C LEU A 810 -6.25 2.08 -57.77
N ARG A 811 -7.24 2.94 -57.51
CA ARG A 811 -7.31 4.35 -57.94
C ARG A 811 -6.50 5.33 -57.06
N ARG A 812 -6.22 5.00 -55.83
CA ARG A 812 -5.40 5.85 -54.95
C ARG A 812 -3.92 5.77 -55.33
N GLN A 813 -3.50 6.55 -56.30
CA GLN A 813 -2.11 6.81 -56.62
C GLN A 813 -1.59 8.10 -56.00
#